data_ad5b3d24eef1cda08d5a7ed185560907
#
_entry.id   ad5b3d24eef1cda08d5a7ed185560907
#
_cell.length_a   1.000
_cell.length_b   1.000
_cell.length_c   1.000
_cell.angle_alpha   90.00
_cell.angle_beta   90.00
_cell.angle_gamma   90.00
#
_symmetry.space_group_name_H-M   'P 1'
#
loop_
_entity.id
_entity.type
_entity.pdbx_description
1 polymer ?
#
loop_
_entity_poly.entity_id
_entity_poly.type
_entity_poly.pdbx_seq_one_letter_code
_entity_poly.pdbx_strand_id
1 'polypeptide(L)'
;MKKHKNIEINAIFIAVCLLFIVFLLIPMVMILCKAFLGKTGFTLSYFVDVFKSRNFEKIFMQSVGIATISAVITTIFAFILAYSIHFTNIHPRVKKVIRALAVMPMLLPTITYGFAIIYSLGKQGLLTRLFGKQLFDIYGLSGLLIGYVIYTLPVSFMLINNTMSYIDKKYLIVSRVMGDSEKRTFVQTILRPLSGTLAASVIQCFFLSFTDFGIPASVGGRVEVVAGVLYNEMLGSVPNFNRGAVVAIMMLLPSIVSIAVLSYLEKYNIRYNKVSEIEIKKSLARDVIFSVFSSCILLCVVANFAVIAIVPFIEEWPYRINFTMEHFAAVFADQALVKVVRNSILTAVLTAVFGTIVVYGAALVTARSTIAYKCKKIVESISLVTNTIPGMVLGIAFLLTFTGTSLQNTITIIIFCNIIHFFSTPYLMMKSSLGKMNASWETTARLMGDNWLKTIIRVVTPNAVSTLLEVFSYYFVNAMVTVSAIIFITGARTMVMTAKIKELQHYAKFNEIFVLSLLILILNLFAKVFFEKMANYKKVQGKERRKIMKSRFKKVATLFLCGILAFSSLIGCGTKTEEEVIIYSNADDEAIEAMKKALDDNGYTGKYIIQTFGTSELGGKLLAEGTDIEADMVTMSSFYLESSQEENNMYTNLTFETGALEEYPSYYTPITSQEGAIIVNTEMMKENNLTMPTCLKDLANPEYEGFLSVTDIAGSSTAWLMIQALVSEYGEDGAKEILTGIYKNAGAHLEDSGSGPIKKVRAGEVAIGFGLRHQAVADKSEGLPIDFIDPTEGNFSLTESVAVIDKGDDTNPMAMEMAECIIKNGRSEIIKYYPNPIYEGETTDSANQSSYPKKFGESLTVDLLEKHKKLSEECK
;
A
#
# COMPACT_ATOMS: atom_id res chain seq x y z
N MET A 1 -1.04 51.83 26.13
CA MET A 1 -1.58 50.87 25.13
C MET A 1 -1.81 49.52 25.78
N LYS A 2 -3.10 49.15 26.02
CA LYS A 2 -3.40 47.79 26.52
C LYS A 2 -2.91 46.76 25.47
N LYS A 3 -2.04 45.82 25.91
CA LYS A 3 -1.69 44.62 25.17
C LYS A 3 -3.03 43.88 24.88
N HIS A 4 -3.63 44.08 23.73
CA HIS A 4 -4.67 43.17 23.28
C HIS A 4 -4.01 41.78 23.21
N LYS A 5 -4.35 40.91 24.16
CA LYS A 5 -4.01 39.49 24.06
C LYS A 5 -4.58 39.02 22.74
N ASN A 6 -3.73 38.54 21.81
CA ASN A 6 -4.11 37.88 20.55
C ASN A 6 -4.70 36.50 20.87
N ILE A 7 -5.89 36.50 21.52
CA ILE A 7 -6.53 35.29 22.05
C ILE A 7 -6.74 34.29 20.89
N GLU A 8 -7.20 34.79 19.73
CA GLU A 8 -7.48 33.95 18.58
C GLU A 8 -6.21 33.24 18.03
N ILE A 9 -5.09 33.94 17.94
CA ILE A 9 -3.83 33.40 17.45
C ILE A 9 -3.27 32.37 18.44
N ASN A 10 -3.35 32.68 19.77
CA ASN A 10 -2.93 31.76 20.80
C ASN A 10 -3.79 30.49 20.81
N ALA A 11 -5.10 30.60 20.59
CA ALA A 11 -5.99 29.45 20.48
C ALA A 11 -5.62 28.55 19.28
N ILE A 12 -5.34 29.13 18.11
CA ILE A 12 -4.88 28.39 16.94
C ILE A 12 -3.54 27.72 17.21
N PHE A 13 -2.58 28.43 17.82
CA PHE A 13 -1.29 27.87 18.18
C PHE A 13 -1.42 26.68 19.14
N ILE A 14 -2.23 26.83 20.21
CA ILE A 14 -2.47 25.75 21.17
C ILE A 14 -3.16 24.55 20.49
N ALA A 15 -4.17 24.78 19.65
CA ALA A 15 -4.87 23.72 18.95
C ALA A 15 -3.93 22.93 18.02
N VAL A 16 -3.08 23.63 17.26
CA VAL A 16 -2.05 22.99 16.40
C VAL A 16 -1.05 22.20 17.25
N CYS A 17 -0.56 22.77 18.35
CA CYS A 17 0.38 22.06 19.23
C CYS A 17 -0.25 20.83 19.87
N LEU A 18 -1.49 20.91 20.37
CA LEU A 18 -2.21 19.77 20.95
C LEU A 18 -2.41 18.65 19.92
N LEU A 19 -2.80 18.99 18.70
CA LEU A 19 -2.95 18.01 17.63
C LEU A 19 -1.64 17.26 17.40
N PHE A 20 -0.51 17.95 17.32
CA PHE A 20 0.78 17.30 17.10
C PHE A 20 1.30 16.56 18.35
N ILE A 21 0.96 17.01 19.57
CA ILE A 21 1.29 16.25 20.77
C ILE A 21 0.56 14.92 20.77
N VAL A 22 -0.76 14.92 20.52
CA VAL A 22 -1.60 13.72 20.58
C VAL A 22 -1.32 12.76 19.42
N PHE A 23 -1.22 13.27 18.19
CA PHE A 23 -1.16 12.45 16.99
C PHE A 23 0.24 12.32 16.38
N LEU A 24 1.29 12.91 16.98
CA LEU A 24 2.65 12.71 16.52
C LEU A 24 3.59 12.37 17.69
N LEU A 25 3.67 13.23 18.71
CA LEU A 25 4.65 13.08 19.78
C LEU A 25 4.37 11.83 20.63
N ILE A 26 3.13 11.66 21.11
CA ILE A 26 2.76 10.49 21.93
C ILE A 26 2.98 9.19 21.16
N PRO A 27 2.50 9.02 19.90
CA PRO A 27 2.78 7.83 19.11
C PRO A 27 4.27 7.55 18.90
N MET A 28 5.09 8.59 18.63
CA MET A 28 6.53 8.38 18.49
C MET A 28 7.20 7.95 19.81
N VAL A 29 6.76 8.49 20.94
CA VAL A 29 7.24 8.07 22.26
C VAL A 29 6.86 6.61 22.55
N MET A 30 5.67 6.15 22.13
CA MET A 30 5.25 4.75 22.29
C MET A 30 6.18 3.77 21.56
N ILE A 31 6.59 4.10 20.32
CA ILE A 31 7.60 3.28 19.60
C ILE A 31 8.91 3.23 20.39
N LEU A 32 9.38 4.38 20.89
CA LEU A 32 10.61 4.43 21.70
C LEU A 32 10.46 3.58 22.97
N CYS A 33 9.32 3.68 23.66
CA CYS A 33 9.04 2.86 24.83
C CYS A 33 9.08 1.37 24.49
N LYS A 34 8.41 0.92 23.44
CA LYS A 34 8.40 -0.48 23.00
C LYS A 34 9.80 -0.99 22.62
N ALA A 35 10.64 -0.14 22.00
CA ALA A 35 11.99 -0.53 21.60
C ALA A 35 12.97 -0.65 22.76
N PHE A 36 12.80 0.16 23.83
CA PHE A 36 13.77 0.28 24.92
C PHE A 36 13.28 -0.26 26.27
N LEU A 37 11.99 -0.56 26.43
CA LEU A 37 11.42 -1.05 27.69
C LEU A 37 11.00 -2.52 27.55
N GLY A 38 11.68 -3.40 28.28
CA GLY A 38 11.30 -4.82 28.45
C GLY A 38 10.51 -5.04 29.74
N LYS A 39 10.12 -6.29 30.00
CA LYS A 39 9.36 -6.69 31.21
C LYS A 39 10.07 -6.30 32.53
N THR A 40 11.40 -6.21 32.51
CA THR A 40 12.24 -5.92 33.70
C THR A 40 12.80 -4.49 33.74
N GLY A 41 12.42 -3.60 32.81
CA GLY A 41 12.89 -2.22 32.70
C GLY A 41 13.63 -1.92 31.40
N PHE A 42 14.53 -0.94 31.42
CA PHE A 42 15.29 -0.54 30.22
C PHE A 42 16.19 -1.65 29.72
N THR A 43 16.10 -1.96 28.43
CA THR A 43 16.90 -3.02 27.78
C THR A 43 17.32 -2.62 26.38
N LEU A 44 18.46 -3.16 25.93
CA LEU A 44 18.93 -3.13 24.54
C LEU A 44 18.86 -4.51 23.89
N SER A 45 18.28 -5.52 24.57
CA SER A 45 18.22 -6.89 24.06
C SER A 45 17.56 -6.95 22.70
N TYR A 46 16.44 -6.24 22.50
CA TYR A 46 15.72 -6.23 21.24
C TYR A 46 16.55 -5.71 20.07
N PHE A 47 17.46 -4.75 20.30
CA PHE A 47 18.42 -4.31 19.28
C PHE A 47 19.41 -5.43 18.95
N VAL A 48 19.93 -6.09 19.98
CA VAL A 48 20.85 -7.22 19.79
C VAL A 48 20.15 -8.36 19.04
N ASP A 49 18.90 -8.65 19.37
CA ASP A 49 18.11 -9.70 18.72
C ASP A 49 17.85 -9.40 17.25
N VAL A 50 17.50 -8.15 16.91
CA VAL A 50 17.31 -7.71 15.51
C VAL A 50 18.63 -7.81 14.72
N PHE A 51 19.76 -7.35 15.30
CA PHE A 51 21.06 -7.40 14.61
C PHE A 51 21.68 -8.81 14.59
N LYS A 52 21.32 -9.69 15.52
CA LYS A 52 21.71 -11.11 15.50
C LYS A 52 20.82 -11.96 14.61
N SER A 53 19.59 -11.51 14.33
CA SER A 53 18.73 -12.21 13.38
C SER A 53 19.44 -12.29 12.03
N ARG A 54 19.47 -13.50 11.50
CA ARG A 54 20.16 -13.83 10.25
C ARG A 54 19.76 -12.84 9.16
N ASN A 55 20.74 -12.09 8.63
CA ASN A 55 20.63 -11.21 7.48
C ASN A 55 20.02 -9.79 7.68
N PHE A 56 19.59 -9.31 8.86
CA PHE A 56 19.05 -7.94 8.98
C PHE A 56 20.03 -6.88 8.46
N GLU A 57 21.32 -6.98 8.80
CA GLU A 57 22.34 -6.05 8.30
C GLU A 57 22.43 -6.08 6.77
N LYS A 58 22.40 -7.28 6.18
CA LYS A 58 22.40 -7.48 4.72
C LYS A 58 21.16 -6.84 4.08
N ILE A 59 19.96 -7.08 4.63
CA ILE A 59 18.69 -6.53 4.15
C ILE A 59 18.72 -4.99 4.26
N PHE A 60 19.22 -4.45 5.36
CA PHE A 60 19.33 -3.02 5.57
C PHE A 60 20.25 -2.38 4.52
N MET A 61 21.45 -2.92 4.33
CA MET A 61 22.42 -2.42 3.34
C MET A 61 21.91 -2.60 1.90
N GLN A 62 21.22 -3.70 1.61
CA GLN A 62 20.57 -3.93 0.33
C GLN A 62 19.47 -2.90 0.06
N SER A 63 18.62 -2.61 1.03
CA SER A 63 17.59 -1.56 0.93
C SER A 63 18.20 -0.18 0.66
N VAL A 64 19.26 0.17 1.38
CA VAL A 64 20.02 1.42 1.15
C VAL A 64 20.62 1.45 -0.26
N GLY A 65 21.19 0.34 -0.72
CA GLY A 65 21.78 0.22 -2.07
C GLY A 65 20.73 0.41 -3.17
N ILE A 66 19.61 -0.33 -3.09
CA ILE A 66 18.53 -0.26 -4.08
C ILE A 66 17.91 1.15 -4.11
N ALA A 67 17.61 1.72 -2.93
CA ALA A 67 17.05 3.06 -2.83
C ALA A 67 18.01 4.13 -3.38
N THR A 68 19.33 3.98 -3.18
CA THR A 68 20.34 4.91 -3.73
C THR A 68 20.42 4.80 -5.25
N ILE A 69 20.49 3.60 -5.80
CA ILE A 69 20.56 3.36 -7.25
C ILE A 69 19.31 3.93 -7.93
N SER A 70 18.11 3.60 -7.43
CA SER A 70 16.86 4.11 -7.98
C SER A 70 16.78 5.64 -7.91
N ALA A 71 17.22 6.26 -6.81
CA ALA A 71 17.22 7.70 -6.64
C ALA A 71 18.12 8.41 -7.65
N VAL A 72 19.30 7.87 -7.93
CA VAL A 72 20.24 8.41 -8.93
C VAL A 72 19.64 8.28 -10.33
N ILE A 73 19.11 7.10 -10.70
CA ILE A 73 18.49 6.88 -12.02
C ILE A 73 17.30 7.82 -12.20
N THR A 74 16.43 7.91 -11.22
CA THR A 74 15.26 8.82 -11.26
C THR A 74 15.66 10.27 -11.44
N THR A 75 16.68 10.72 -10.71
CA THR A 75 17.16 12.11 -10.81
C THR A 75 17.72 12.40 -12.19
N ILE A 76 18.43 11.45 -12.81
CA ILE A 76 18.93 11.58 -14.19
C ILE A 76 17.75 11.66 -15.18
N PHE A 77 16.75 10.78 -15.05
CA PHE A 77 15.57 10.80 -15.93
C PHE A 77 14.77 12.08 -15.76
N ALA A 78 14.53 12.52 -14.54
CA ALA A 78 13.85 13.77 -14.25
C ALA A 78 14.60 14.99 -14.81
N PHE A 79 15.94 14.98 -14.74
CA PHE A 79 16.77 16.01 -15.35
C PHE A 79 16.61 16.03 -16.87
N ILE A 80 16.66 14.88 -17.54
CA ILE A 80 16.46 14.76 -19.00
C ILE A 80 15.11 15.34 -19.41
N LEU A 81 14.03 14.96 -18.72
CA LEU A 81 12.67 15.46 -18.98
C LEU A 81 12.56 16.97 -18.77
N ALA A 82 13.09 17.48 -17.66
CA ALA A 82 13.08 18.91 -17.36
C ALA A 82 13.94 19.73 -18.36
N TYR A 83 15.11 19.19 -18.71
CA TYR A 83 15.97 19.81 -19.74
C TYR A 83 15.27 19.88 -21.09
N SER A 84 14.56 18.82 -21.48
CA SER A 84 13.77 18.78 -22.72
C SER A 84 12.72 19.88 -22.78
N ILE A 85 12.12 20.23 -21.65
CA ILE A 85 11.12 21.30 -21.58
C ILE A 85 11.77 22.69 -21.70
N HIS A 86 12.86 22.93 -20.95
CA HIS A 86 13.39 24.28 -20.73
C HIS A 86 14.51 24.66 -21.70
N PHE A 87 15.32 23.70 -22.20
CA PHE A 87 16.53 23.94 -22.94
C PHE A 87 16.57 23.33 -24.35
N THR A 88 15.44 22.88 -24.90
CA THR A 88 15.29 22.39 -26.26
C THR A 88 14.21 23.16 -27.03
N ASN A 89 14.24 23.05 -28.37
CA ASN A 89 13.25 23.63 -29.27
C ASN A 89 12.16 22.64 -29.70
N ILE A 90 11.91 21.59 -28.90
CA ILE A 90 10.82 20.63 -29.09
C ILE A 90 9.47 21.38 -29.12
N HIS A 91 8.55 20.88 -29.94
CA HIS A 91 7.23 21.50 -30.13
C HIS A 91 6.49 21.70 -28.78
N PRO A 92 5.83 22.86 -28.56
CA PRO A 92 5.18 23.17 -27.27
C PRO A 92 4.12 22.15 -26.84
N ARG A 93 3.43 21.47 -27.78
CA ARG A 93 2.46 20.40 -27.45
C ARG A 93 3.17 19.20 -26.81
N VAL A 94 4.32 18.78 -27.35
CA VAL A 94 5.14 17.69 -26.82
C VAL A 94 5.63 18.04 -25.41
N LYS A 95 6.10 19.27 -25.18
CA LYS A 95 6.49 19.74 -23.84
C LYS A 95 5.35 19.67 -22.84
N LYS A 96 4.10 19.94 -23.25
CA LYS A 96 2.92 19.79 -22.40
C LYS A 96 2.65 18.31 -22.08
N VAL A 97 2.81 17.43 -23.07
CA VAL A 97 2.66 15.97 -22.88
C VAL A 97 3.73 15.44 -21.91
N ILE A 98 5.00 15.81 -22.11
CA ILE A 98 6.08 15.43 -21.19
C ILE A 98 5.73 15.84 -19.75
N ARG A 99 5.29 17.10 -19.54
CA ARG A 99 4.92 17.60 -18.22
C ARG A 99 3.75 16.83 -17.60
N ALA A 100 2.73 16.50 -18.39
CA ALA A 100 1.55 15.78 -17.90
C ALA A 100 1.90 14.33 -17.53
N LEU A 101 2.60 13.61 -18.41
CA LEU A 101 2.96 12.21 -18.21
C LEU A 101 4.00 12.00 -17.10
N ALA A 102 4.97 12.92 -16.96
CA ALA A 102 5.97 12.83 -15.90
C ALA A 102 5.38 12.95 -14.48
N VAL A 103 4.20 13.56 -14.34
CA VAL A 103 3.53 13.75 -13.03
C VAL A 103 2.39 12.74 -12.81
N MET A 104 2.01 12.00 -13.85
CA MET A 104 0.90 11.05 -13.79
C MET A 104 1.08 9.95 -12.73
N PRO A 105 2.29 9.40 -12.49
CA PRO A 105 2.45 8.34 -11.50
C PRO A 105 2.00 8.71 -10.08
N MET A 106 2.09 9.96 -9.65
CA MET A 106 1.63 10.35 -8.30
C MET A 106 0.12 10.18 -8.07
N LEU A 107 -0.66 9.78 -9.07
CA LEU A 107 -2.11 9.62 -8.97
C LEU A 107 -2.57 8.22 -8.56
N LEU A 108 -1.62 7.27 -8.41
CA LEU A 108 -1.88 5.88 -8.10
C LEU A 108 -1.12 5.42 -6.84
N PRO A 109 -1.66 4.45 -6.09
CA PRO A 109 -0.95 3.79 -5.00
C PRO A 109 0.32 3.06 -5.49
N THR A 110 1.34 2.98 -4.64
CA THR A 110 2.62 2.32 -4.99
C THR A 110 2.46 0.83 -5.30
N ILE A 111 1.61 0.13 -4.58
CA ILE A 111 1.31 -1.29 -4.77
C ILE A 111 0.78 -1.59 -6.18
N THR A 112 0.00 -0.69 -6.77
CA THR A 112 -0.56 -0.84 -8.11
C THR A 112 0.51 -0.87 -9.20
N TYR A 113 1.66 -0.20 -8.98
CA TYR A 113 2.77 -0.23 -9.96
C TYR A 113 3.36 -1.62 -10.12
N GLY A 114 3.48 -2.37 -9.03
CA GLY A 114 4.00 -3.73 -9.10
C GLY A 114 3.13 -4.62 -9.99
N PHE A 115 1.81 -4.57 -9.81
CA PHE A 115 0.89 -5.32 -10.68
C PHE A 115 0.95 -4.84 -12.14
N ALA A 116 1.01 -3.53 -12.35
CA ALA A 116 1.16 -2.99 -13.69
C ALA A 116 2.48 -3.44 -14.36
N ILE A 117 3.57 -3.58 -13.61
CA ILE A 117 4.86 -4.11 -14.09
C ILE A 117 4.70 -5.59 -14.45
N ILE A 118 4.06 -6.40 -13.61
CA ILE A 118 3.81 -7.83 -13.88
C ILE A 118 3.01 -8.00 -15.18
N TYR A 119 1.90 -7.31 -15.33
CA TYR A 119 1.04 -7.39 -16.51
C TYR A 119 1.60 -6.70 -17.76
N SER A 120 2.61 -5.83 -17.62
CA SER A 120 3.29 -5.21 -18.77
C SER A 120 4.53 -5.98 -19.22
N LEU A 121 5.37 -6.43 -18.29
CA LEU A 121 6.72 -6.95 -18.53
C LEU A 121 6.94 -8.39 -18.06
N GLY A 122 5.99 -9.00 -17.33
CA GLY A 122 6.04 -10.40 -16.90
C GLY A 122 6.07 -11.37 -18.07
N LYS A 123 6.17 -12.68 -17.81
CA LYS A 123 6.25 -13.71 -18.86
C LYS A 123 5.08 -13.62 -19.85
N GLN A 124 3.88 -13.37 -19.38
CA GLN A 124 2.67 -13.18 -20.17
C GLN A 124 2.28 -11.70 -20.33
N GLY A 125 3.19 -10.77 -20.01
CA GLY A 125 2.95 -9.34 -20.04
C GLY A 125 2.68 -8.80 -21.46
N LEU A 126 1.99 -7.66 -21.54
CA LEU A 126 1.62 -7.01 -22.80
C LEU A 126 2.83 -6.73 -23.71
N LEU A 127 3.91 -6.19 -23.14
CA LEU A 127 5.14 -5.90 -23.88
C LEU A 127 5.90 -7.19 -24.22
N THR A 128 5.93 -8.17 -23.33
CA THR A 128 6.54 -9.48 -23.58
C THR A 128 5.91 -10.16 -24.79
N ARG A 129 4.57 -10.15 -24.88
CA ARG A 129 3.84 -10.66 -26.06
C ARG A 129 4.11 -9.86 -27.33
N LEU A 130 4.23 -8.55 -27.21
CA LEU A 130 4.53 -7.69 -28.35
C LEU A 130 5.96 -7.95 -28.92
N PHE A 131 6.94 -8.18 -28.04
CA PHE A 131 8.33 -8.48 -28.43
C PHE A 131 8.61 -9.97 -28.66
N GLY A 132 7.66 -10.85 -28.32
CA GLY A 132 7.77 -12.31 -28.46
C GLY A 132 8.73 -12.97 -27.46
N LYS A 133 9.27 -12.23 -26.50
CA LYS A 133 10.12 -12.74 -25.41
C LYS A 133 10.16 -11.79 -24.24
N GLN A 134 10.33 -12.35 -23.05
CA GLN A 134 10.60 -11.56 -21.84
C GLN A 134 11.96 -10.86 -21.97
N LEU A 135 11.99 -9.55 -21.69
CA LEU A 135 13.21 -8.74 -21.84
C LEU A 135 14.17 -8.95 -20.65
N PHE A 136 13.65 -9.12 -19.44
CA PHE A 136 14.38 -9.36 -18.20
C PHE A 136 13.41 -9.87 -17.14
N ASP A 137 13.94 -10.52 -16.11
CA ASP A 137 13.14 -10.91 -14.96
C ASP A 137 12.67 -9.67 -14.19
N ILE A 138 11.36 -9.63 -13.93
CA ILE A 138 10.71 -8.49 -13.26
C ILE A 138 10.62 -8.65 -11.75
N TYR A 139 10.91 -9.83 -11.21
CA TYR A 139 10.91 -10.06 -9.77
C TYR A 139 12.28 -9.72 -9.16
N GLY A 140 12.27 -9.25 -7.93
CA GLY A 140 13.49 -8.86 -7.21
C GLY A 140 14.05 -7.50 -7.65
N LEU A 141 15.36 -7.41 -7.84
CA LEU A 141 16.08 -6.15 -8.04
C LEU A 141 15.57 -5.34 -9.24
N SER A 142 15.28 -5.97 -10.36
CA SER A 142 14.85 -5.30 -11.59
C SER A 142 13.49 -4.64 -11.42
N GLY A 143 12.52 -5.39 -10.87
CA GLY A 143 11.18 -4.88 -10.62
C GLY A 143 11.16 -3.78 -9.57
N LEU A 144 11.94 -3.94 -8.50
CA LEU A 144 12.09 -2.90 -7.48
C LEU A 144 12.65 -1.60 -8.07
N LEU A 145 13.72 -1.68 -8.89
CA LEU A 145 14.30 -0.49 -9.52
C LEU A 145 13.32 0.20 -10.47
N ILE A 146 12.63 -0.57 -11.33
CA ILE A 146 11.63 -0.02 -12.24
C ILE A 146 10.49 0.65 -11.48
N GLY A 147 9.93 -0.06 -10.48
CA GLY A 147 8.84 0.45 -9.67
C GLY A 147 9.22 1.73 -8.93
N TYR A 148 10.36 1.75 -8.25
CA TYR A 148 10.84 2.92 -7.53
C TYR A 148 11.15 4.11 -8.45
N VAL A 149 11.73 3.86 -9.64
CA VAL A 149 11.98 4.92 -10.62
C VAL A 149 10.66 5.54 -11.10
N ILE A 150 9.66 4.73 -11.43
CA ILE A 150 8.33 5.23 -11.85
C ILE A 150 7.68 6.02 -10.71
N TYR A 151 7.71 5.48 -9.49
CA TYR A 151 7.10 6.09 -8.31
C TYR A 151 7.71 7.45 -7.94
N THR A 152 9.04 7.54 -7.95
CA THR A 152 9.76 8.74 -7.49
C THR A 152 9.96 9.79 -8.58
N LEU A 153 9.77 9.42 -9.86
CA LEU A 153 9.93 10.31 -11.01
C LEU A 153 9.12 11.62 -10.91
N PRO A 154 7.84 11.64 -10.51
CA PRO A 154 7.07 12.87 -10.40
C PRO A 154 7.68 13.89 -9.44
N VAL A 155 8.14 13.44 -8.28
CA VAL A 155 8.70 14.30 -7.23
C VAL A 155 10.02 14.91 -7.69
N SER A 156 10.92 14.07 -8.21
CA SER A 156 12.20 14.51 -8.80
C SER A 156 11.98 15.48 -9.95
N PHE A 157 11.08 15.12 -10.87
CA PHE A 157 10.77 15.97 -12.03
C PHE A 157 10.21 17.34 -11.60
N MET A 158 9.28 17.39 -10.66
CA MET A 158 8.73 18.67 -10.19
C MET A 158 9.79 19.55 -9.54
N LEU A 159 10.67 18.99 -8.70
CA LEU A 159 11.77 19.73 -8.08
C LEU A 159 12.70 20.34 -9.12
N ILE A 160 13.20 19.52 -10.03
CA ILE A 160 14.17 19.95 -11.06
C ILE A 160 13.50 20.89 -12.07
N ASN A 161 12.30 20.56 -12.55
CA ASN A 161 11.57 21.38 -13.51
C ASN A 161 11.25 22.78 -12.95
N ASN A 162 10.85 22.85 -11.67
CA ASN A 162 10.59 24.13 -11.02
C ASN A 162 11.87 24.97 -10.91
N THR A 163 12.96 24.41 -10.46
CA THR A 163 14.24 25.14 -10.33
C THR A 163 14.79 25.55 -11.70
N MET A 164 14.70 24.68 -12.71
CA MET A 164 15.09 25.01 -14.08
C MET A 164 14.31 26.19 -14.67
N SER A 165 13.05 26.35 -14.28
CA SER A 165 12.26 27.51 -14.76
C SER A 165 12.77 28.86 -14.28
N TYR A 166 13.55 28.88 -13.18
CA TYR A 166 14.17 30.10 -12.63
C TYR A 166 15.60 30.34 -13.08
N ILE A 167 16.20 29.45 -13.90
CA ILE A 167 17.55 29.68 -14.43
C ILE A 167 17.48 30.76 -15.52
N ASP A 168 18.24 31.83 -15.35
CA ASP A 168 18.32 32.90 -16.37
C ASP A 168 19.15 32.48 -17.56
N LYS A 169 18.49 32.29 -18.69
CA LYS A 169 19.11 31.85 -19.97
C LYS A 169 20.14 32.83 -20.55
N LYS A 170 20.18 34.08 -20.06
CA LYS A 170 21.23 35.04 -20.46
C LYS A 170 22.64 34.51 -20.20
N TYR A 171 22.82 33.76 -19.11
CA TYR A 171 24.13 33.22 -18.78
C TYR A 171 24.67 32.23 -19.81
N LEU A 172 23.82 31.57 -20.61
CA LEU A 172 24.24 30.75 -21.75
C LEU A 172 24.91 31.59 -22.83
N ILE A 173 24.38 32.81 -23.07
CA ILE A 173 24.95 33.74 -24.07
C ILE A 173 26.23 34.33 -23.51
N VAL A 174 26.22 34.79 -22.26
CA VAL A 174 27.42 35.36 -21.62
C VAL A 174 28.60 34.40 -21.63
N SER A 175 28.37 33.13 -21.22
CA SER A 175 29.40 32.10 -21.20
C SER A 175 30.02 31.87 -22.61
N ARG A 176 29.16 31.83 -23.65
CA ARG A 176 29.62 31.69 -25.04
C ARG A 176 30.41 32.91 -25.52
N VAL A 177 29.97 34.13 -25.20
CA VAL A 177 30.70 35.37 -25.54
C VAL A 177 32.04 35.42 -24.84
N MET A 178 32.14 34.85 -23.64
CA MET A 178 33.44 34.71 -22.90
C MET A 178 34.33 33.60 -23.45
N GLY A 179 33.95 32.87 -24.50
CA GLY A 179 34.76 31.84 -25.15
C GLY A 179 34.70 30.47 -24.45
N ASP A 180 33.78 30.24 -23.56
CA ASP A 180 33.63 28.93 -22.91
C ASP A 180 33.22 27.86 -23.91
N SER A 181 33.78 26.65 -23.76
CA SER A 181 33.35 25.48 -24.53
C SER A 181 31.91 25.09 -24.18
N GLU A 182 31.19 24.36 -25.05
CA GLU A 182 29.82 23.94 -24.81
C GLU A 182 29.68 23.12 -23.51
N LYS A 183 30.65 22.24 -23.20
CA LYS A 183 30.70 21.48 -21.95
C LYS A 183 30.83 22.40 -20.74
N ARG A 184 31.72 23.38 -20.79
CA ARG A 184 31.92 24.33 -19.69
C ARG A 184 30.71 25.24 -19.52
N THR A 185 30.09 25.70 -20.59
CA THR A 185 28.83 26.46 -20.58
C THR A 185 27.72 25.63 -19.90
N PHE A 186 27.55 24.37 -20.28
CA PHE A 186 26.55 23.48 -19.67
C PHE A 186 26.77 23.31 -18.16
N VAL A 187 28.01 23.03 -17.76
CA VAL A 187 28.32 22.83 -16.32
C VAL A 187 28.10 24.11 -15.51
N GLN A 188 28.62 25.28 -16.00
CA GLN A 188 28.55 26.51 -15.24
C GLN A 188 27.16 27.15 -15.18
N THR A 189 26.37 27.04 -16.28
CA THR A 189 25.11 27.75 -16.41
C THR A 189 23.88 26.89 -16.06
N ILE A 190 24.02 25.56 -16.09
CA ILE A 190 22.92 24.64 -15.83
C ILE A 190 23.20 23.73 -14.63
N LEU A 191 24.26 22.93 -14.65
CA LEU A 191 24.53 21.96 -13.59
C LEU A 191 24.86 22.62 -12.26
N ARG A 192 25.74 23.63 -12.25
CA ARG A 192 26.14 24.31 -11.00
C ARG A 192 24.98 25.01 -10.30
N PRO A 193 24.10 25.78 -10.98
CA PRO A 193 22.90 26.33 -10.32
C PRO A 193 21.89 25.29 -9.83
N LEU A 194 21.87 24.10 -10.44
CA LEU A 194 20.99 23.01 -10.08
C LEU A 194 21.57 22.04 -9.05
N SER A 195 22.87 22.15 -8.71
CA SER A 195 23.55 21.14 -7.88
C SER A 195 22.85 20.86 -6.56
N GLY A 196 22.39 21.90 -5.85
CA GLY A 196 21.63 21.74 -4.63
C GLY A 196 20.27 21.05 -4.87
N THR A 197 19.59 21.38 -5.96
CA THR A 197 18.30 20.75 -6.31
C THR A 197 18.48 19.31 -6.75
N LEU A 198 19.53 18.99 -7.52
CA LEU A 198 19.83 17.61 -7.92
C LEU A 198 20.15 16.75 -6.70
N ALA A 199 20.95 17.23 -5.77
CA ALA A 199 21.24 16.54 -4.53
C ALA A 199 19.97 16.38 -3.66
N ALA A 200 19.14 17.41 -3.55
CA ALA A 200 17.86 17.33 -2.87
C ALA A 200 16.92 16.31 -3.54
N SER A 201 16.94 16.22 -4.87
CA SER A 201 16.16 15.23 -5.62
C SER A 201 16.62 13.79 -5.32
N VAL A 202 17.93 13.53 -5.32
CA VAL A 202 18.47 12.20 -4.96
C VAL A 202 18.05 11.82 -3.55
N ILE A 203 18.19 12.73 -2.57
CA ILE A 203 17.83 12.46 -1.17
C ILE A 203 16.33 12.18 -1.03
N GLN A 204 15.49 12.98 -1.68
CA GLN A 204 14.04 12.80 -1.61
C GLN A 204 13.60 11.48 -2.26
N CYS A 205 14.17 11.13 -3.41
CA CYS A 205 13.89 9.86 -4.09
C CYS A 205 14.40 8.68 -3.28
N PHE A 206 15.61 8.79 -2.70
CA PHE A 206 16.15 7.78 -1.79
C PHE A 206 15.19 7.51 -0.63
N PHE A 207 14.74 8.57 0.04
CA PHE A 207 13.83 8.44 1.18
C PHE A 207 12.52 7.77 0.79
N LEU A 208 11.89 8.22 -0.31
CA LEU A 208 10.65 7.63 -0.80
C LEU A 208 10.80 6.14 -1.16
N SER A 209 11.89 5.77 -1.84
CA SER A 209 12.17 4.37 -2.21
C SER A 209 12.50 3.51 -0.99
N PHE A 210 13.28 4.03 -0.03
CA PHE A 210 13.68 3.29 1.17
C PHE A 210 12.52 2.98 2.11
N THR A 211 11.50 3.83 2.12
CA THR A 211 10.36 3.72 3.03
C THR A 211 9.09 3.14 2.40
N ASP A 212 9.12 2.85 1.11
CA ASP A 212 7.97 2.28 0.42
C ASP A 212 7.80 0.78 0.73
N PHE A 213 6.55 0.39 0.92
CA PHE A 213 6.14 -0.99 1.14
C PHE A 213 5.43 -1.58 -0.08
N GLY A 214 4.67 -0.77 -0.82
CA GLY A 214 3.76 -1.28 -1.85
C GLY A 214 4.46 -1.95 -3.03
N ILE A 215 5.58 -1.39 -3.50
CA ILE A 215 6.35 -1.97 -4.61
C ILE A 215 7.03 -3.27 -4.17
N PRO A 216 7.76 -3.33 -3.03
CA PRO A 216 8.32 -4.59 -2.54
C PRO A 216 7.28 -5.68 -2.32
N ALA A 217 6.12 -5.34 -1.79
CA ALA A 217 5.04 -6.30 -1.55
C ALA A 217 4.49 -6.94 -2.85
N SER A 218 4.72 -6.32 -4.02
CA SER A 218 4.20 -6.81 -5.30
C SER A 218 5.25 -7.45 -6.20
N VAL A 219 6.48 -6.88 -6.28
CA VAL A 219 7.55 -7.35 -7.19
C VAL A 219 8.87 -7.65 -6.49
N GLY A 220 8.91 -7.62 -5.16
CA GLY A 220 10.13 -7.87 -4.38
C GLY A 220 10.71 -9.27 -4.58
N GLY A 221 9.89 -10.28 -4.75
CA GLY A 221 10.34 -11.67 -4.82
C GLY A 221 11.19 -12.02 -3.60
N ARG A 222 12.36 -12.63 -3.82
CA ARG A 222 13.33 -12.94 -2.75
C ARG A 222 14.12 -11.75 -2.21
N VAL A 223 13.96 -10.59 -2.80
CA VAL A 223 14.69 -9.38 -2.38
C VAL A 223 13.92 -8.71 -1.25
N GLU A 224 14.26 -9.10 -0.03
CA GLU A 224 13.70 -8.45 1.15
C GLU A 224 14.23 -7.03 1.32
N VAL A 225 13.35 -6.15 1.78
CA VAL A 225 13.67 -4.76 2.14
C VAL A 225 13.23 -4.47 3.58
N VAL A 226 13.81 -3.45 4.20
CA VAL A 226 13.53 -3.10 5.61
C VAL A 226 12.04 -2.85 5.85
N ALA A 227 11.33 -2.29 4.88
CA ALA A 227 9.88 -2.08 4.99
C ALA A 227 9.10 -3.41 5.07
N GLY A 228 9.52 -4.45 4.34
CA GLY A 228 8.98 -5.81 4.44
C GLY A 228 9.27 -6.45 5.80
N VAL A 229 10.51 -6.32 6.29
CA VAL A 229 10.87 -6.81 7.63
C VAL A 229 10.02 -6.15 8.70
N LEU A 230 9.82 -4.83 8.63
CA LEU A 230 8.97 -4.11 9.56
C LEU A 230 7.53 -4.63 9.54
N TYR A 231 6.98 -4.86 8.35
CA TYR A 231 5.64 -5.42 8.19
C TYR A 231 5.52 -6.80 8.84
N ASN A 232 6.49 -7.70 8.57
CA ASN A 232 6.52 -9.06 9.09
C ASN A 232 6.72 -9.12 10.61
N GLU A 233 7.52 -8.22 11.20
CA GLU A 233 7.68 -8.15 12.68
C GLU A 233 6.41 -7.61 13.37
N MET A 234 5.54 -6.89 12.66
CA MET A 234 4.33 -6.31 13.23
C MET A 234 3.05 -7.12 12.96
N LEU A 235 2.96 -7.74 11.78
CA LEU A 235 1.78 -8.45 11.31
C LEU A 235 2.12 -9.84 10.72
N GLY A 236 3.31 -10.36 10.97
CA GLY A 236 3.67 -11.72 10.57
C GLY A 236 3.09 -12.78 11.50
N SER A 237 3.40 -14.06 11.22
CA SER A 237 2.87 -15.24 11.92
C SER A 237 3.09 -15.24 13.44
N VAL A 238 4.17 -14.60 13.90
CA VAL A 238 4.45 -14.40 15.33
C VAL A 238 4.91 -12.96 15.50
N PRO A 239 3.98 -12.02 15.77
CA PRO A 239 4.32 -10.61 15.85
C PRO A 239 5.22 -10.31 17.04
N ASN A 240 6.27 -9.53 16.79
CA ASN A 240 7.13 -9.04 17.85
C ASN A 240 7.20 -7.51 17.83
N PHE A 241 6.27 -6.88 18.52
CA PHE A 241 6.16 -5.41 18.55
C PHE A 241 7.41 -4.71 19.06
N ASN A 242 8.20 -5.35 19.92
CA ASN A 242 9.43 -4.76 20.45
C ASN A 242 10.53 -4.76 19.36
N ARG A 243 10.69 -5.87 18.65
CA ARG A 243 11.62 -5.95 17.51
C ARG A 243 11.14 -5.05 16.36
N GLY A 244 9.84 -5.06 16.04
CA GLY A 244 9.25 -4.17 15.06
C GLY A 244 9.49 -2.68 15.38
N ALA A 245 9.39 -2.29 16.65
CA ALA A 245 9.73 -0.94 17.09
C ALA A 245 11.22 -0.59 16.88
N VAL A 246 12.13 -1.55 17.08
CA VAL A 246 13.56 -1.37 16.74
C VAL A 246 13.75 -1.17 15.24
N VAL A 247 13.14 -2.00 14.40
CA VAL A 247 13.23 -1.85 12.93
C VAL A 247 12.64 -0.51 12.49
N ALA A 248 11.53 -0.05 13.09
CA ALA A 248 10.95 1.27 12.85
C ALA A 248 11.95 2.41 13.18
N ILE A 249 12.67 2.33 14.30
CA ILE A 249 13.73 3.28 14.66
C ILE A 249 14.87 3.24 13.64
N MET A 250 15.27 2.06 13.19
CA MET A 250 16.32 1.92 12.16
C MET A 250 15.89 2.56 10.83
N MET A 251 14.60 2.51 10.47
CA MET A 251 14.07 3.23 9.31
C MET A 251 14.07 4.76 9.47
N LEU A 252 13.99 5.27 10.70
CA LEU A 252 14.06 6.71 10.97
C LEU A 252 15.49 7.28 10.80
N LEU A 253 16.54 6.49 11.01
CA LEU A 253 17.92 6.98 10.97
C LEU A 253 18.31 7.58 9.61
N PRO A 254 18.13 6.91 8.46
CA PRO A 254 18.43 7.51 7.16
C PRO A 254 17.58 8.77 6.89
N SER A 255 16.36 8.81 7.40
CA SER A 255 15.46 9.97 7.26
C SER A 255 16.02 11.20 7.97
N ILE A 256 16.46 11.05 9.21
CA ILE A 256 17.06 12.13 10.01
C ILE A 256 18.34 12.64 9.34
N VAL A 257 19.21 11.73 8.88
CA VAL A 257 20.44 12.09 8.15
C VAL A 257 20.10 12.86 6.87
N SER A 258 19.10 12.39 6.12
CA SER A 258 18.64 13.02 4.88
C SER A 258 18.22 14.48 5.08
N ILE A 259 17.52 14.79 6.18
CA ILE A 259 17.10 16.16 6.48
C ILE A 259 18.29 17.05 6.84
N ALA A 260 19.20 16.55 7.66
CA ALA A 260 20.41 17.30 8.02
C ALA A 260 21.19 17.67 6.74
N VAL A 261 21.33 16.73 5.81
CA VAL A 261 21.98 16.94 4.52
C VAL A 261 21.18 17.91 3.64
N LEU A 262 19.85 17.76 3.54
CA LEU A 262 18.97 18.67 2.79
C LEU A 262 19.09 20.11 3.31
N SER A 263 19.01 20.30 4.64
CA SER A 263 19.13 21.62 5.25
C SER A 263 20.50 22.27 4.99
N TYR A 264 21.55 21.45 4.92
CA TYR A 264 22.88 21.90 4.54
C TYR A 264 22.96 22.30 3.07
N LEU A 265 22.36 21.50 2.19
CA LEU A 265 22.39 21.72 0.73
C LEU A 265 21.53 22.91 0.27
N GLU A 266 20.48 23.28 1.01
CA GLU A 266 19.69 24.49 0.71
C GLU A 266 20.53 25.75 0.61
N LYS A 267 21.69 25.81 1.28
CA LYS A 267 22.63 26.94 1.20
C LYS A 267 23.23 27.12 -0.19
N TYR A 268 23.27 26.07 -1.00
CA TYR A 268 23.84 26.08 -2.35
C TYR A 268 22.82 26.38 -3.45
N ASN A 269 21.53 26.55 -3.09
CA ASN A 269 20.49 26.88 -4.06
C ASN A 269 20.60 28.35 -4.50
N ILE A 270 21.03 28.55 -5.75
CA ILE A 270 21.12 29.89 -6.35
C ILE A 270 19.72 30.34 -6.78
N ARG A 271 19.25 31.44 -6.19
CA ARG A 271 17.96 32.06 -6.58
C ARG A 271 18.20 33.29 -7.43
N TYR A 272 17.66 33.32 -8.64
CA TYR A 272 17.70 34.49 -9.52
C TYR A 272 16.49 35.37 -9.28
N ASN A 273 16.73 36.70 -9.14
CA ASN A 273 15.64 37.65 -8.88
C ASN A 273 14.84 38.01 -10.13
N LYS A 274 15.42 37.89 -11.31
CA LYS A 274 14.76 38.12 -12.61
C LYS A 274 15.20 37.05 -13.59
N VAL A 275 14.25 36.48 -14.32
CA VAL A 275 14.49 35.51 -15.40
C VAL A 275 14.15 36.17 -16.72
N SER A 276 15.06 36.09 -17.66
CA SER A 276 14.87 36.62 -19.01
C SER A 276 14.36 35.53 -19.95
N GLU A 277 13.32 35.81 -20.69
CA GLU A 277 12.87 34.97 -21.79
C GLU A 277 13.78 35.17 -23.00
N ILE A 278 14.67 34.23 -23.28
CA ILE A 278 15.54 34.24 -24.43
C ILE A 278 15.30 32.94 -25.21
N GLU A 279 15.23 33.08 -26.53
CA GLU A 279 15.15 31.92 -27.44
C GLU A 279 16.47 31.16 -27.43
N ILE A 280 16.37 29.85 -27.30
CA ILE A 280 17.51 28.96 -27.30
C ILE A 280 17.95 28.69 -28.74
N LYS A 281 19.25 28.69 -29.00
CA LYS A 281 19.81 28.37 -30.32
C LYS A 281 19.27 26.99 -30.77
N LYS A 282 18.74 26.93 -31.98
CA LYS A 282 18.29 25.69 -32.61
C LYS A 282 19.44 24.72 -32.78
N SER A 283 19.27 23.46 -32.40
CA SER A 283 20.22 22.37 -32.59
C SER A 283 19.43 21.08 -32.80
N LEU A 284 19.42 20.60 -34.03
CA LEU A 284 18.66 19.39 -34.38
C LEU A 284 19.13 18.17 -33.58
N ALA A 285 20.46 17.97 -33.48
CA ALA A 285 21.01 16.83 -32.75
C ALA A 285 20.58 16.82 -31.29
N ARG A 286 20.69 17.94 -30.57
CA ARG A 286 20.24 18.05 -29.19
C ARG A 286 18.73 17.79 -29.07
N ASP A 287 17.94 18.43 -29.93
CA ASP A 287 16.49 18.35 -29.86
C ASP A 287 16.00 16.92 -30.15
N VAL A 288 16.59 16.22 -31.11
CA VAL A 288 16.33 14.80 -31.43
C VAL A 288 16.75 13.88 -30.28
N ILE A 289 17.99 14.01 -29.79
CA ILE A 289 18.51 13.16 -28.70
C ILE A 289 17.60 13.27 -27.47
N PHE A 290 17.30 14.47 -27.01
CA PHE A 290 16.46 14.67 -25.83
C PHE A 290 15.01 14.28 -26.06
N SER A 291 14.47 14.40 -27.30
CA SER A 291 13.14 13.90 -27.65
C SER A 291 13.09 12.37 -27.55
N VAL A 292 14.10 11.67 -28.10
CA VAL A 292 14.15 10.20 -28.07
C VAL A 292 14.24 9.70 -26.63
N PHE A 293 15.19 10.22 -25.85
CA PHE A 293 15.31 9.81 -24.43
C PHE A 293 14.05 10.10 -23.62
N SER A 294 13.46 11.31 -23.79
CA SER A 294 12.19 11.64 -23.11
C SER A 294 11.06 10.70 -23.54
N SER A 295 10.99 10.36 -24.82
CA SER A 295 9.96 9.42 -25.32
C SER A 295 10.16 8.02 -24.77
N CYS A 296 11.40 7.51 -24.68
CA CYS A 296 11.71 6.21 -24.09
C CYS A 296 11.30 6.16 -22.59
N ILE A 297 11.70 7.18 -21.82
CA ILE A 297 11.33 7.27 -20.39
C ILE A 297 9.80 7.27 -20.22
N LEU A 298 9.13 8.12 -21.00
CA LEU A 298 7.66 8.25 -20.91
C LEU A 298 6.93 7.02 -21.45
N LEU A 299 7.49 6.30 -22.41
CA LEU A 299 6.91 5.05 -22.92
C LEU A 299 6.85 4.00 -21.79
N CYS A 300 7.92 3.87 -21.00
CA CYS A 300 7.91 2.96 -19.83
C CYS A 300 6.82 3.34 -18.82
N VAL A 301 6.61 4.64 -18.57
CA VAL A 301 5.52 5.10 -17.70
C VAL A 301 4.16 4.80 -18.33
N VAL A 302 3.96 5.15 -19.61
CA VAL A 302 2.68 4.96 -20.32
C VAL A 302 2.31 3.49 -20.43
N ALA A 303 3.28 2.59 -20.64
CA ALA A 303 3.01 1.15 -20.73
C ALA A 303 2.33 0.60 -19.46
N ASN A 304 2.81 1.02 -18.27
CA ASN A 304 2.18 0.62 -17.00
C ASN A 304 0.76 1.19 -16.86
N PHE A 305 0.55 2.45 -17.24
CA PHE A 305 -0.79 3.04 -17.20
C PHE A 305 -1.74 2.46 -18.24
N ALA A 306 -1.21 2.05 -19.41
CA ALA A 306 -2.00 1.38 -20.42
C ALA A 306 -2.56 0.04 -19.90
N VAL A 307 -1.74 -0.74 -19.18
CA VAL A 307 -2.20 -1.97 -18.53
C VAL A 307 -3.34 -1.70 -17.56
N ILE A 308 -3.17 -0.74 -16.64
CA ILE A 308 -4.20 -0.37 -15.66
C ILE A 308 -5.51 0.10 -16.35
N ALA A 309 -5.38 0.74 -17.52
CA ALA A 309 -6.54 1.22 -18.27
C ALA A 309 -7.20 0.15 -19.16
N ILE A 310 -6.48 -0.89 -19.54
CA ILE A 310 -6.96 -1.89 -20.52
C ILE A 310 -7.41 -3.17 -19.82
N VAL A 311 -6.64 -3.70 -18.85
CA VAL A 311 -6.92 -4.99 -18.21
C VAL A 311 -8.33 -5.08 -17.60
N PRO A 312 -8.89 -4.05 -16.94
CA PRO A 312 -10.25 -4.11 -16.41
C PRO A 312 -11.36 -4.39 -17.46
N PHE A 313 -11.05 -4.22 -18.75
CA PHE A 313 -11.97 -4.44 -19.87
C PHE A 313 -11.70 -5.73 -20.62
N ILE A 314 -10.79 -6.58 -20.14
CA ILE A 314 -10.45 -7.88 -20.74
C ILE A 314 -11.09 -8.97 -19.90
N GLU A 315 -11.77 -9.94 -20.56
CA GLU A 315 -12.49 -11.04 -19.91
C GLU A 315 -11.57 -11.85 -19.00
N GLU A 316 -10.45 -12.35 -19.52
CA GLU A 316 -9.49 -13.13 -18.75
C GLU A 316 -8.08 -13.02 -19.35
N TRP A 317 -7.22 -12.25 -18.70
CA TRP A 317 -5.83 -12.15 -19.11
C TRP A 317 -5.02 -13.36 -18.62
N PRO A 318 -4.17 -13.98 -19.45
CA PRO A 318 -3.83 -13.68 -20.84
C PRO A 318 -4.62 -14.47 -21.89
N TYR A 319 -5.60 -15.30 -21.52
CA TYR A 319 -6.18 -16.34 -22.35
C TYR A 319 -7.34 -15.86 -23.23
N ARG A 320 -8.24 -15.03 -22.70
CA ARG A 320 -9.45 -14.55 -23.38
C ARG A 320 -9.45 -13.03 -23.50
N ILE A 321 -8.87 -12.51 -24.59
CA ILE A 321 -8.71 -11.06 -24.82
C ILE A 321 -10.00 -10.48 -25.46
N ASN A 322 -11.18 -10.84 -24.94
CA ASN A 322 -12.44 -10.24 -25.34
C ASN A 322 -12.75 -9.01 -24.49
N PHE A 323 -13.49 -8.05 -25.04
CA PHE A 323 -13.94 -6.89 -24.27
C PHE A 323 -15.09 -7.28 -23.35
N THR A 324 -14.99 -6.92 -22.07
CA THR A 324 -16.05 -7.12 -21.08
C THR A 324 -16.23 -5.92 -20.16
N MET A 325 -17.41 -5.79 -19.54
CA MET A 325 -17.69 -4.88 -18.43
C MET A 325 -18.08 -5.64 -17.15
N GLU A 326 -17.94 -6.95 -17.16
CA GLU A 326 -18.35 -7.81 -16.04
C GLU A 326 -17.60 -7.51 -14.77
N HIS A 327 -16.29 -7.24 -14.85
CA HIS A 327 -15.48 -6.88 -13.67
C HIS A 327 -15.98 -5.60 -12.98
N PHE A 328 -16.43 -4.61 -13.76
CA PHE A 328 -17.07 -3.42 -13.21
C PHE A 328 -18.43 -3.75 -12.59
N ALA A 329 -19.22 -4.56 -13.27
CA ALA A 329 -20.51 -4.98 -12.76
C ALA A 329 -20.36 -5.76 -11.44
N ALA A 330 -19.39 -6.67 -11.35
CA ALA A 330 -19.07 -7.43 -10.15
C ALA A 330 -18.66 -6.50 -8.98
N VAL A 331 -17.72 -5.57 -9.21
CA VAL A 331 -17.28 -4.62 -8.19
C VAL A 331 -18.40 -3.72 -7.68
N PHE A 332 -19.31 -3.28 -8.56
CA PHE A 332 -20.43 -2.43 -8.15
C PHE A 332 -21.65 -3.22 -7.64
N ALA A 333 -21.74 -4.52 -7.91
CA ALA A 333 -22.73 -5.40 -7.29
C ALA A 333 -22.34 -5.80 -5.85
N ASP A 334 -21.03 -5.88 -5.56
CA ASP A 334 -20.53 -6.16 -4.22
C ASP A 334 -20.70 -4.91 -3.30
N GLN A 335 -21.63 -5.01 -2.37
CA GLN A 335 -21.91 -3.92 -1.42
C GLN A 335 -20.69 -3.58 -0.54
N ALA A 336 -19.86 -4.56 -0.20
CA ALA A 336 -18.64 -4.35 0.57
C ALA A 336 -17.64 -3.49 -0.22
N LEU A 337 -17.40 -3.79 -1.50
CA LEU A 337 -16.52 -2.99 -2.35
C LEU A 337 -17.07 -1.57 -2.58
N VAL A 338 -18.37 -1.43 -2.75
CA VAL A 338 -19.02 -0.11 -2.85
C VAL A 338 -18.84 0.70 -1.56
N LYS A 339 -18.95 0.08 -0.37
CA LYS A 339 -18.66 0.69 0.94
C LYS A 339 -17.22 1.17 1.03
N VAL A 340 -16.26 0.37 0.54
CA VAL A 340 -14.83 0.71 0.46
C VAL A 340 -14.59 1.94 -0.42
N VAL A 341 -15.20 2.01 -1.60
CA VAL A 341 -15.11 3.20 -2.48
C VAL A 341 -15.67 4.45 -1.79
N ARG A 342 -16.83 4.32 -1.14
CA ARG A 342 -17.43 5.42 -0.37
C ARG A 342 -16.53 5.89 0.77
N ASN A 343 -16.00 4.97 1.57
CA ASN A 343 -15.10 5.27 2.68
C ASN A 343 -13.85 6.02 2.20
N SER A 344 -13.27 5.60 1.09
CA SER A 344 -12.09 6.25 0.50
C SER A 344 -12.36 7.70 0.10
N ILE A 345 -13.48 7.94 -0.60
CA ILE A 345 -13.87 9.29 -1.01
C ILE A 345 -14.15 10.15 0.22
N LEU A 346 -14.91 9.63 1.20
CA LEU A 346 -15.21 10.34 2.44
C LEU A 346 -13.95 10.70 3.21
N THR A 347 -13.05 9.74 3.42
CA THR A 347 -11.76 9.94 4.10
C THR A 347 -10.93 10.98 3.38
N ALA A 348 -10.82 10.91 2.05
CA ALA A 348 -10.04 11.86 1.26
C ALA A 348 -10.62 13.29 1.33
N VAL A 349 -11.94 13.44 1.23
CA VAL A 349 -12.61 14.75 1.36
C VAL A 349 -12.42 15.32 2.76
N LEU A 350 -12.67 14.55 3.80
CA LEU A 350 -12.53 15.01 5.19
C LEU A 350 -11.07 15.34 5.52
N THR A 351 -10.12 14.51 5.09
CA THR A 351 -8.67 14.79 5.20
C THR A 351 -8.31 16.11 4.52
N ALA A 352 -8.83 16.34 3.30
CA ALA A 352 -8.56 17.57 2.56
C ALA A 352 -9.17 18.80 3.24
N VAL A 353 -10.38 18.70 3.78
CA VAL A 353 -11.02 19.80 4.52
C VAL A 353 -10.26 20.12 5.79
N PHE A 354 -10.13 19.15 6.68
CA PHE A 354 -9.50 19.36 7.99
C PHE A 354 -8.00 19.65 7.87
N GLY A 355 -7.29 18.93 6.99
CA GLY A 355 -5.87 19.17 6.71
C GLY A 355 -5.61 20.59 6.21
N THR A 356 -6.46 21.10 5.29
CA THR A 356 -6.35 22.47 4.81
C THR A 356 -6.58 23.49 5.94
N ILE A 357 -7.54 23.24 6.83
CA ILE A 357 -7.81 24.14 7.98
C ILE A 357 -6.61 24.15 8.93
N VAL A 358 -6.07 22.98 9.30
CA VAL A 358 -4.94 22.87 10.22
C VAL A 358 -3.68 23.50 9.62
N VAL A 359 -3.36 23.22 8.35
CA VAL A 359 -2.23 23.81 7.63
C VAL A 359 -2.37 25.33 7.53
N TYR A 360 -3.56 25.82 7.19
CA TYR A 360 -3.81 27.23 7.10
C TYR A 360 -3.60 27.92 8.45
N GLY A 361 -4.14 27.33 9.53
CA GLY A 361 -3.93 27.81 10.90
C GLY A 361 -2.45 27.86 11.30
N ALA A 362 -1.70 26.78 11.07
CA ALA A 362 -0.27 26.73 11.36
C ALA A 362 0.54 27.76 10.55
N ALA A 363 0.21 27.92 9.26
CA ALA A 363 0.86 28.90 8.41
C ALA A 363 0.52 30.34 8.80
N LEU A 364 -0.71 30.63 9.26
CA LEU A 364 -1.07 31.92 9.81
C LEU A 364 -0.27 32.25 11.08
N VAL A 365 -0.10 31.29 11.99
CA VAL A 365 0.72 31.44 13.21
C VAL A 365 2.15 31.80 12.84
N THR A 366 2.75 31.17 11.86
CA THR A 366 4.15 31.39 11.52
C THR A 366 4.39 32.62 10.64
N ALA A 367 3.57 32.83 9.61
CA ALA A 367 3.77 33.87 8.60
C ALA A 367 3.05 35.21 8.90
N ARG A 368 1.91 35.18 9.61
CA ARG A 368 1.01 36.35 9.73
C ARG A 368 0.69 36.73 11.18
N SER A 369 1.35 36.14 12.16
CA SER A 369 1.11 36.47 13.57
C SER A 369 2.23 37.29 14.19
N THR A 370 1.92 37.93 15.32
CA THR A 370 2.88 38.62 16.18
C THR A 370 3.29 37.80 17.41
N ILE A 371 3.04 36.49 17.39
CA ILE A 371 3.42 35.57 18.48
C ILE A 371 4.93 35.52 18.66
N ALA A 372 5.41 35.14 19.86
CA ALA A 372 6.81 35.04 20.16
C ALA A 372 7.55 34.16 19.15
N TYR A 373 8.76 34.56 18.77
CA TYR A 373 9.63 33.84 17.81
C TYR A 373 9.81 32.35 18.15
N LYS A 374 9.97 32.03 19.44
CA LYS A 374 10.09 30.65 19.93
C LYS A 374 8.87 29.79 19.56
N CYS A 375 7.64 30.34 19.71
CA CYS A 375 6.41 29.65 19.34
C CYS A 375 6.33 29.38 17.83
N LYS A 376 6.73 30.37 16.99
CA LYS A 376 6.80 30.17 15.54
C LYS A 376 7.79 29.07 15.19
N LYS A 377 8.97 29.07 15.82
CA LYS A 377 9.99 28.05 15.59
C LYS A 377 9.53 26.64 15.98
N ILE A 378 8.75 26.50 17.06
CA ILE A 378 8.16 25.21 17.45
C ILE A 378 7.27 24.68 16.30
N VAL A 379 6.33 25.48 15.81
CA VAL A 379 5.44 25.07 14.72
C VAL A 379 6.22 24.72 13.44
N GLU A 380 7.25 25.50 13.11
CA GLU A 380 8.12 25.24 11.96
C GLU A 380 8.88 23.92 12.11
N SER A 381 9.48 23.67 13.28
CA SER A 381 10.23 22.44 13.54
C SER A 381 9.33 21.22 13.49
N ILE A 382 8.16 21.28 14.14
CA ILE A 382 7.17 20.20 14.10
C ILE A 382 6.76 19.93 12.65
N SER A 383 6.46 20.99 11.89
CA SER A 383 6.03 20.85 10.49
C SER A 383 7.10 20.20 9.60
N LEU A 384 8.37 20.41 9.88
CA LEU A 384 9.46 19.76 9.13
C LEU A 384 9.66 18.30 9.53
N VAL A 385 9.49 17.98 10.80
CA VAL A 385 9.64 16.62 11.33
C VAL A 385 8.64 15.65 10.67
N THR A 386 7.42 16.07 10.37
CA THR A 386 6.42 15.19 9.73
C THR A 386 6.87 14.62 8.38
N ASN A 387 7.73 15.34 7.65
CA ASN A 387 8.28 14.86 6.36
C ASN A 387 9.35 13.78 6.51
N THR A 388 9.76 13.46 7.74
CA THR A 388 10.87 12.58 8.03
C THR A 388 10.45 11.23 8.56
N ILE A 389 9.18 11.13 8.91
CA ILE A 389 8.63 9.91 9.49
C ILE A 389 8.04 9.07 8.37
N PRO A 390 8.57 7.85 8.13
CA PRO A 390 8.00 6.92 7.18
C PRO A 390 6.54 6.63 7.47
N GLY A 391 5.72 6.48 6.42
CA GLY A 391 4.29 6.18 6.58
C GLY A 391 4.04 4.95 7.43
N MET A 392 4.77 3.86 7.19
CA MET A 392 4.66 2.63 7.99
C MET A 392 4.95 2.87 9.47
N VAL A 393 6.02 3.59 9.79
CA VAL A 393 6.39 3.89 11.18
C VAL A 393 5.29 4.70 11.86
N LEU A 394 4.70 5.67 11.16
CA LEU A 394 3.57 6.44 11.69
C LEU A 394 2.32 5.56 11.90
N GLY A 395 1.98 4.68 10.94
CA GLY A 395 0.87 3.74 11.06
C GLY A 395 1.01 2.81 12.27
N ILE A 396 2.20 2.24 12.45
CA ILE A 396 2.53 1.41 13.62
C ILE A 396 2.45 2.20 14.92
N ALA A 397 2.98 3.43 14.93
CA ALA A 397 2.88 4.30 16.09
C ALA A 397 1.43 4.56 16.50
N PHE A 398 0.56 4.75 15.52
CA PHE A 398 -0.88 4.90 15.73
C PHE A 398 -1.51 3.60 16.24
N LEU A 399 -1.20 2.46 15.64
CA LEU A 399 -1.64 1.15 16.12
C LEU A 399 -1.31 0.98 17.60
N LEU A 400 -0.02 1.09 17.96
CA LEU A 400 0.45 0.89 19.34
C LEU A 400 -0.13 1.89 20.35
N THR A 401 -0.53 3.08 19.90
CA THR A 401 -1.03 4.13 20.80
C THR A 401 -2.53 4.09 20.99
N PHE A 402 -3.28 3.76 19.96
CA PHE A 402 -4.73 3.90 19.95
C PHE A 402 -5.48 2.56 20.02
N THR A 403 -4.79 1.42 20.03
CA THR A 403 -5.41 0.11 20.35
C THR A 403 -6.05 0.17 21.73
N GLY A 404 -7.27 -0.36 21.88
CA GLY A 404 -8.07 -0.30 23.11
C GLY A 404 -8.69 1.07 23.40
N THR A 405 -8.58 2.05 22.49
CA THR A 405 -9.22 3.36 22.66
C THR A 405 -10.43 3.51 21.72
N SER A 406 -11.33 4.46 22.05
CA SER A 406 -12.48 4.78 21.18
C SER A 406 -12.13 5.32 19.79
N LEU A 407 -10.85 5.58 19.51
CA LEU A 407 -10.38 5.99 18.18
C LEU A 407 -9.98 4.80 17.31
N GLN A 408 -9.76 3.61 17.89
CA GLN A 408 -9.40 2.40 17.15
C GLN A 408 -10.44 2.12 16.07
N ASN A 409 -10.00 1.69 14.90
CA ASN A 409 -10.84 1.29 13.77
C ASN A 409 -11.87 2.34 13.31
N THR A 410 -11.60 3.65 13.53
CA THR A 410 -12.47 4.75 13.09
C THR A 410 -11.90 5.48 11.86
N ILE A 411 -12.79 6.04 11.03
CA ILE A 411 -12.36 6.93 9.93
C ILE A 411 -11.59 8.14 10.49
N THR A 412 -11.88 8.55 11.71
CA THR A 412 -11.24 9.69 12.38
C THR A 412 -9.73 9.47 12.54
N ILE A 413 -9.29 8.28 12.98
CA ILE A 413 -7.86 7.99 13.14
C ILE A 413 -7.14 8.01 11.79
N ILE A 414 -7.76 7.51 10.73
CA ILE A 414 -7.22 7.52 9.36
C ILE A 414 -7.06 8.96 8.86
N ILE A 415 -8.04 9.84 9.12
CA ILE A 415 -7.98 11.26 8.76
C ILE A 415 -6.79 11.94 9.46
N PHE A 416 -6.64 11.76 10.77
CA PHE A 416 -5.53 12.38 11.51
C PHE A 416 -4.17 11.81 11.10
N CYS A 417 -4.07 10.50 10.85
CA CYS A 417 -2.86 9.89 10.31
C CYS A 417 -2.46 10.54 8.98
N ASN A 418 -3.38 10.67 8.04
CA ASN A 418 -3.14 11.33 6.75
C ASN A 418 -2.77 12.81 6.90
N ILE A 419 -3.44 13.56 7.79
CA ILE A 419 -3.12 14.99 8.03
C ILE A 419 -1.68 15.12 8.51
N ILE A 420 -1.28 14.32 9.49
CA ILE A 420 0.08 14.37 10.06
C ILE A 420 1.11 13.91 9.04
N HIS A 421 0.87 12.80 8.36
CA HIS A 421 1.81 12.25 7.38
C HIS A 421 2.12 13.23 6.23
N PHE A 422 1.11 13.88 5.69
CA PHE A 422 1.27 14.80 4.56
C PHE A 422 1.36 16.29 4.96
N PHE A 423 1.61 16.62 6.21
CA PHE A 423 1.52 18.00 6.71
C PHE A 423 2.57 18.95 6.13
N SER A 424 3.81 18.52 5.98
CA SER A 424 4.97 19.39 5.70
C SER A 424 4.83 20.16 4.39
N THR A 425 4.56 19.48 3.29
CA THR A 425 4.49 20.10 1.96
C THR A 425 3.39 21.15 1.85
N PRO A 426 2.12 20.87 2.21
CA PRO A 426 1.05 21.86 2.23
C PRO A 426 1.35 23.05 3.15
N TYR A 427 1.96 22.79 4.30
CA TYR A 427 2.36 23.86 5.23
C TYR A 427 3.37 24.82 4.59
N LEU A 428 4.42 24.28 3.92
CA LEU A 428 5.42 25.09 3.24
C LEU A 428 4.81 25.89 2.07
N MET A 429 3.91 25.28 1.30
CA MET A 429 3.16 25.96 0.24
C MET A 429 2.36 27.14 0.80
N MET A 430 1.60 26.92 1.86
CA MET A 430 0.75 27.92 2.48
C MET A 430 1.58 29.02 3.13
N LYS A 431 2.62 28.67 3.90
CA LYS A 431 3.55 29.62 4.54
C LYS A 431 4.21 30.53 3.50
N SER A 432 4.70 29.97 2.39
CA SER A 432 5.29 30.71 1.28
C SER A 432 4.29 31.67 0.63
N SER A 433 3.06 31.22 0.40
CA SER A 433 2.00 32.03 -0.17
C SER A 433 1.63 33.21 0.75
N LEU A 434 1.41 32.95 2.04
CA LEU A 434 1.09 33.98 3.02
C LEU A 434 2.24 34.96 3.24
N GLY A 435 3.48 34.51 3.21
CA GLY A 435 4.69 35.32 3.37
C GLY A 435 4.92 36.34 2.23
N LYS A 436 4.38 36.06 1.02
CA LYS A 436 4.46 36.97 -0.13
C LYS A 436 3.41 38.09 -0.10
N MET A 437 2.42 37.99 0.78
CA MET A 437 1.36 39.01 0.90
C MET A 437 1.83 40.18 1.73
N ASN A 438 1.36 41.40 1.42
CA ASN A 438 1.76 42.61 2.13
C ASN A 438 1.41 42.55 3.62
N ALA A 439 2.41 42.72 4.47
CA ALA A 439 2.27 42.67 5.93
C ALA A 439 1.55 43.91 6.51
N SER A 440 1.41 44.96 5.74
CA SER A 440 0.72 46.18 6.20
C SER A 440 -0.80 46.03 6.30
N TRP A 441 -1.38 44.98 5.71
CA TRP A 441 -2.85 44.79 5.73
C TRP A 441 -3.40 44.67 7.15
N GLU A 442 -2.76 43.91 8.02
CA GLU A 442 -3.16 43.72 9.41
C GLU A 442 -2.94 44.99 10.22
N THR A 443 -1.88 45.74 9.92
CA THR A 443 -1.60 47.02 10.59
C THR A 443 -2.65 48.05 10.22
N THR A 444 -2.98 48.18 8.94
CA THR A 444 -4.04 49.11 8.46
C THR A 444 -5.41 48.74 9.00
N ALA A 445 -5.77 47.45 8.96
CA ALA A 445 -7.05 46.97 9.51
C ALA A 445 -7.17 47.24 11.00
N ARG A 446 -6.09 47.10 11.76
CA ARG A 446 -6.05 47.43 13.21
C ARG A 446 -6.24 48.92 13.46
N LEU A 447 -5.63 49.77 12.64
CA LEU A 447 -5.84 51.22 12.69
C LEU A 447 -7.28 51.60 12.39
N MET A 448 -7.99 50.85 11.56
CA MET A 448 -9.39 50.99 11.24
C MET A 448 -10.34 50.36 12.29
N GLY A 449 -9.80 49.76 13.38
CA GLY A 449 -10.61 49.18 14.45
C GLY A 449 -11.02 47.73 14.20
N ASP A 450 -10.53 47.06 13.12
CA ASP A 450 -10.84 45.68 12.86
C ASP A 450 -9.94 44.74 13.69
N ASN A 451 -10.53 43.62 14.18
CA ASN A 451 -9.76 42.58 14.83
C ASN A 451 -8.97 41.75 13.81
N TRP A 452 -7.97 41.01 14.30
CA TRP A 452 -7.09 40.19 13.45
C TRP A 452 -7.86 39.13 12.65
N LEU A 453 -8.77 38.39 13.29
CA LEU A 453 -9.55 37.34 12.64
C LEU A 453 -10.41 37.90 11.48
N LYS A 454 -11.04 39.04 11.67
CA LYS A 454 -11.83 39.72 10.62
C LYS A 454 -10.98 40.10 9.42
N THR A 455 -9.76 40.58 9.68
CA THR A 455 -8.78 40.89 8.62
C THR A 455 -8.34 39.63 7.87
N ILE A 456 -8.05 38.53 8.59
CA ILE A 456 -7.73 37.27 7.96
C ILE A 456 -8.85 36.79 7.06
N ILE A 457 -10.07 36.70 7.56
CA ILE A 457 -11.24 36.19 6.81
C ILE A 457 -11.58 37.08 5.60
N ARG A 458 -11.53 38.41 5.76
CA ARG A 458 -12.01 39.35 4.71
C ARG A 458 -10.91 39.71 3.70
N VAL A 459 -9.65 39.71 4.08
CA VAL A 459 -8.54 40.19 3.25
C VAL A 459 -7.57 39.07 2.91
N VAL A 460 -6.99 38.41 3.89
CA VAL A 460 -5.93 37.42 3.67
C VAL A 460 -6.48 36.15 3.00
N THR A 461 -7.54 35.55 3.56
CA THR A 461 -8.13 34.31 3.03
C THR A 461 -8.57 34.41 1.56
N PRO A 462 -9.29 35.47 1.11
CA PRO A 462 -9.66 35.59 -0.29
C PRO A 462 -8.46 35.69 -1.25
N ASN A 463 -7.34 36.22 -0.79
CA ASN A 463 -6.11 36.29 -1.58
C ASN A 463 -5.31 34.97 -1.53
N ALA A 464 -5.53 34.12 -0.51
CA ALA A 464 -4.92 32.80 -0.36
C ALA A 464 -5.69 31.68 -1.07
N VAL A 465 -6.89 31.92 -1.58
CA VAL A 465 -7.79 30.85 -2.09
C VAL A 465 -7.14 29.97 -3.16
N SER A 466 -6.30 30.51 -4.05
CA SER A 466 -5.59 29.68 -5.04
C SER A 466 -4.72 28.62 -4.35
N THR A 467 -3.96 29.03 -3.33
CA THR A 467 -3.10 28.11 -2.57
C THR A 467 -3.91 27.18 -1.68
N LEU A 468 -5.03 27.63 -1.10
CA LEU A 468 -5.94 26.77 -0.34
C LEU A 468 -6.51 25.64 -1.20
N LEU A 469 -6.86 25.94 -2.48
CA LEU A 469 -7.31 24.91 -3.43
C LEU A 469 -6.19 23.94 -3.82
N GLU A 470 -4.96 24.43 -3.97
CA GLU A 470 -3.78 23.58 -4.24
C GLU A 470 -3.49 22.65 -3.04
N VAL A 471 -3.57 23.15 -1.81
CA VAL A 471 -3.42 22.39 -0.57
C VAL A 471 -4.53 21.35 -0.42
N PHE A 472 -5.77 21.73 -0.68
CA PHE A 472 -6.91 20.81 -0.66
C PHE A 472 -6.72 19.67 -1.67
N SER A 473 -6.36 20.00 -2.91
CA SER A 473 -6.07 19.00 -3.94
C SER A 473 -4.94 18.07 -3.55
N TYR A 474 -3.90 18.60 -2.92
CA TYR A 474 -2.77 17.81 -2.44
C TYR A 474 -3.20 16.77 -1.38
N TYR A 475 -3.95 17.19 -0.36
CA TYR A 475 -4.45 16.27 0.66
C TYR A 475 -5.41 15.22 0.08
N PHE A 476 -6.33 15.65 -0.80
CA PHE A 476 -7.27 14.71 -1.44
C PHE A 476 -6.55 13.62 -2.20
N VAL A 477 -5.64 13.99 -3.12
CA VAL A 477 -4.92 13.02 -3.96
C VAL A 477 -4.07 12.09 -3.10
N ASN A 478 -3.32 12.62 -2.12
CA ASN A 478 -2.44 11.80 -1.30
C ASN A 478 -3.23 10.87 -0.36
N ALA A 479 -4.35 11.30 0.20
CA ALA A 479 -5.22 10.44 1.00
C ALA A 479 -5.82 9.28 0.18
N MET A 480 -6.09 9.50 -1.12
CA MET A 480 -6.59 8.47 -2.03
C MET A 480 -5.55 7.43 -2.44
N VAL A 481 -4.25 7.72 -2.29
CA VAL A 481 -3.17 6.81 -2.74
C VAL A 481 -2.34 6.22 -1.61
N THR A 482 -2.54 6.68 -0.37
CA THR A 482 -1.78 6.20 0.79
C THR A 482 -2.10 4.74 1.09
N VAL A 483 -1.06 3.92 1.25
CA VAL A 483 -1.12 2.52 1.69
C VAL A 483 -0.38 2.38 3.02
N SER A 484 0.91 2.67 3.02
CA SER A 484 1.85 2.34 4.09
C SER A 484 1.50 2.90 5.47
N ALA A 485 0.88 4.09 5.53
CA ALA A 485 0.51 4.70 6.80
C ALA A 485 -0.80 4.16 7.39
N ILE A 486 -1.72 3.68 6.55
CA ILE A 486 -3.07 3.32 6.98
C ILE A 486 -3.33 1.82 7.09
N ILE A 487 -2.47 0.99 6.52
CA ILE A 487 -2.66 -0.47 6.49
C ILE A 487 -2.76 -1.09 7.89
N PHE A 488 -2.12 -0.47 8.89
CA PHE A 488 -2.13 -0.93 10.29
C PHE A 488 -3.33 -0.45 11.11
N ILE A 489 -4.08 0.54 10.62
CA ILE A 489 -5.14 1.23 11.38
C ILE A 489 -6.52 1.18 10.72
N THR A 490 -6.63 0.51 9.58
CA THR A 490 -7.92 0.26 8.92
C THR A 490 -8.57 -0.99 9.47
N GLY A 491 -9.82 -0.88 9.90
CA GLY A 491 -10.66 -2.03 10.28
C GLY A 491 -11.71 -2.33 9.19
N ALA A 492 -12.53 -3.36 9.41
CA ALA A 492 -13.53 -3.83 8.45
C ALA A 492 -14.53 -2.75 8.05
N ARG A 493 -15.05 -2.00 9.04
CA ARG A 493 -16.01 -0.91 8.79
C ARG A 493 -15.40 0.30 8.11
N THR A 494 -14.09 0.51 8.27
CA THR A 494 -13.35 1.70 7.80
C THR A 494 -12.42 1.42 6.63
N MET A 495 -12.50 0.22 6.05
CA MET A 495 -11.72 -0.21 4.90
C MET A 495 -11.79 0.82 3.76
N VAL A 496 -10.63 1.13 3.18
CA VAL A 496 -10.45 2.04 2.04
C VAL A 496 -9.83 1.32 0.84
N MET A 497 -9.99 1.87 -0.36
CA MET A 497 -9.58 1.20 -1.61
C MET A 497 -8.10 0.75 -1.59
N THR A 498 -7.21 1.55 -1.04
CA THR A 498 -5.78 1.23 -1.01
C THR A 498 -5.45 0.05 -0.08
N ALA A 499 -6.11 -0.04 1.07
CA ALA A 499 -5.98 -1.18 1.97
C ALA A 499 -6.66 -2.42 1.36
N LYS A 500 -7.83 -2.25 0.72
CA LYS A 500 -8.53 -3.35 0.02
C LYS A 500 -7.73 -3.91 -1.15
N ILE A 501 -7.00 -3.08 -1.90
CA ILE A 501 -6.08 -3.54 -2.94
C ILE A 501 -5.00 -4.47 -2.37
N LYS A 502 -4.47 -4.17 -1.17
CA LYS A 502 -3.51 -5.06 -0.49
C LYS A 502 -4.16 -6.38 -0.07
N GLU A 503 -5.37 -6.34 0.46
CA GLU A 503 -6.15 -7.54 0.80
C GLU A 503 -6.42 -8.39 -0.46
N LEU A 504 -6.96 -7.78 -1.52
CA LEU A 504 -7.22 -8.45 -2.80
C LEU A 504 -5.94 -9.02 -3.45
N GLN A 505 -4.78 -8.43 -3.20
CA GLN A 505 -3.49 -8.97 -3.63
C GLN A 505 -3.24 -10.35 -3.03
N HIS A 506 -3.51 -10.53 -1.75
CA HIS A 506 -3.33 -11.81 -1.07
C HIS A 506 -4.11 -12.93 -1.76
N TYR A 507 -5.32 -12.60 -2.23
CA TYR A 507 -6.18 -13.53 -2.99
C TYR A 507 -5.97 -13.46 -4.51
N ALA A 508 -5.02 -12.67 -5.00
CA ALA A 508 -4.71 -12.38 -6.41
C ALA A 508 -5.96 -12.07 -7.28
N LYS A 509 -6.94 -11.39 -6.70
CA LYS A 509 -8.11 -10.84 -7.40
C LYS A 509 -7.70 -9.64 -8.24
N PHE A 510 -6.91 -9.90 -9.28
CA PHE A 510 -6.27 -8.83 -10.06
C PHE A 510 -7.27 -8.00 -10.85
N ASN A 511 -8.40 -8.58 -11.27
CA ASN A 511 -9.44 -7.86 -12.00
C ASN A 511 -10.04 -6.75 -11.13
N GLU A 512 -10.41 -7.06 -9.89
CA GLU A 512 -10.91 -6.09 -8.91
C GLU A 512 -9.85 -5.06 -8.54
N ILE A 513 -8.58 -5.48 -8.38
CA ILE A 513 -7.45 -4.58 -8.13
C ILE A 513 -7.33 -3.55 -9.26
N PHE A 514 -7.38 -3.97 -10.52
CA PHE A 514 -7.28 -3.06 -11.65
C PHE A 514 -8.50 -2.15 -11.79
N VAL A 515 -9.72 -2.63 -11.50
CA VAL A 515 -10.92 -1.78 -11.45
C VAL A 515 -10.79 -0.71 -10.38
N LEU A 516 -10.44 -1.07 -9.14
CA LEU A 516 -10.25 -0.12 -8.05
C LEU A 516 -9.11 0.88 -8.35
N SER A 517 -8.01 0.40 -8.93
CA SER A 517 -6.88 1.25 -9.35
C SER A 517 -7.28 2.26 -10.42
N LEU A 518 -8.07 1.83 -11.41
CA LEU A 518 -8.60 2.72 -12.45
C LEU A 518 -9.57 3.75 -11.84
N LEU A 519 -10.42 3.36 -10.89
CA LEU A 519 -11.29 4.29 -10.17
C LEU A 519 -10.48 5.34 -9.40
N ILE A 520 -9.44 4.93 -8.66
CA ILE A 520 -8.53 5.86 -7.97
C ILE A 520 -7.91 6.83 -8.98
N LEU A 521 -7.41 6.34 -10.11
CA LEU A 521 -6.79 7.17 -11.15
C LEU A 521 -7.77 8.20 -11.70
N ILE A 522 -8.99 7.78 -12.04
CA ILE A 522 -10.03 8.68 -12.60
C ILE A 522 -10.42 9.75 -11.57
N LEU A 523 -10.67 9.35 -10.32
CA LEU A 523 -11.06 10.28 -9.25
C LEU A 523 -9.95 11.30 -8.96
N ASN A 524 -8.70 10.84 -8.87
CA ASN A 524 -7.55 11.71 -8.62
C ASN A 524 -7.25 12.64 -9.80
N LEU A 525 -7.33 12.14 -11.03
CA LEU A 525 -7.15 12.97 -12.24
C LEU A 525 -8.22 14.04 -12.32
N PHE A 526 -9.48 13.67 -12.08
CA PHE A 526 -10.59 14.59 -12.05
C PHE A 526 -10.40 15.69 -10.97
N ALA A 527 -10.11 15.28 -9.73
CA ALA A 527 -9.88 16.22 -8.63
C ALA A 527 -8.72 17.16 -8.94
N LYS A 528 -7.58 16.64 -9.39
CA LYS A 528 -6.39 17.43 -9.73
C LYS A 528 -6.68 18.46 -10.82
N VAL A 529 -7.26 18.03 -11.94
CA VAL A 529 -7.60 18.92 -13.07
C VAL A 529 -8.64 19.98 -12.64
N PHE A 530 -9.62 19.57 -11.84
CA PHE A 530 -10.65 20.47 -11.34
C PHE A 530 -10.07 21.57 -10.45
N PHE A 531 -9.33 21.21 -9.42
CA PHE A 531 -8.76 22.19 -8.48
C PHE A 531 -7.66 23.04 -9.12
N GLU A 532 -6.84 22.47 -10.00
CA GLU A 532 -5.84 23.23 -10.76
C GLU A 532 -6.49 24.29 -11.68
N LYS A 533 -7.54 23.92 -12.41
CA LYS A 533 -8.30 24.90 -13.20
C LYS A 533 -8.92 25.98 -12.32
N MET A 534 -9.46 25.62 -11.15
CA MET A 534 -10.00 26.58 -10.19
C MET A 534 -8.93 27.53 -9.63
N ALA A 535 -7.77 27.00 -9.26
CA ALA A 535 -6.65 27.79 -8.73
C ALA A 535 -6.08 28.76 -9.78
N ASN A 536 -5.86 28.29 -11.01
CA ASN A 536 -5.36 29.12 -12.12
C ASN A 536 -6.35 30.18 -12.57
N TYR A 537 -7.62 29.87 -12.49
CA TYR A 537 -8.69 30.79 -12.90
C TYR A 537 -8.73 32.04 -12.03
N LYS A 538 -8.40 31.97 -10.76
CA LYS A 538 -8.31 33.13 -9.87
C LYS A 538 -7.04 33.96 -10.06
N LYS A 539 -5.99 33.42 -10.64
CA LYS A 539 -4.73 34.15 -10.95
C LYS A 539 -4.90 35.15 -12.13
N VAL A 540 -5.86 34.93 -13.03
CA VAL A 540 -6.02 35.68 -14.31
C VAL A 540 -7.17 36.70 -14.24
N GLN A 541 -7.21 37.65 -13.31
CA GLN A 541 -8.39 38.55 -13.20
C GLN A 541 -8.21 39.99 -13.60
N GLY A 542 -9.08 40.45 -14.58
CA GLY A 542 -9.62 41.80 -14.77
C GLY A 542 -11.08 41.88 -14.32
N LYS A 543 -11.51 43.06 -13.94
CA LYS A 543 -12.80 43.38 -13.26
C LYS A 543 -14.11 42.91 -13.95
N GLU A 544 -14.16 42.76 -15.27
CA GLU A 544 -15.39 42.47 -16.03
C GLU A 544 -15.83 41.00 -16.03
N ARG A 545 -14.89 40.08 -15.89
CA ARG A 545 -15.20 38.63 -15.86
C ARG A 545 -15.76 38.11 -14.54
N ARG A 546 -15.77 38.91 -13.49
CA ARG A 546 -16.25 38.49 -12.13
C ARG A 546 -17.74 38.14 -12.08
N LYS A 547 -18.63 38.77 -12.84
CA LYS A 547 -20.09 38.52 -12.75
C LYS A 547 -20.54 37.21 -13.43
N ILE A 548 -20.02 36.94 -14.63
CA ILE A 548 -20.35 35.72 -15.39
C ILE A 548 -19.80 34.49 -14.70
N MET A 549 -18.76 34.65 -13.96
CA MET A 549 -17.98 33.59 -13.32
C MET A 549 -18.48 33.18 -11.94
N LYS A 550 -19.07 34.07 -11.14
CA LYS A 550 -19.78 33.71 -9.91
C LYS A 550 -20.90 32.70 -10.17
N SER A 551 -21.58 32.82 -11.31
CA SER A 551 -22.64 31.90 -11.72
C SER A 551 -22.10 30.52 -12.18
N ARG A 552 -21.05 30.52 -13.02
CA ARG A 552 -20.40 29.25 -13.47
C ARG A 552 -19.67 28.57 -12.34
N PHE A 553 -19.03 29.29 -11.44
CA PHE A 553 -18.35 28.73 -10.26
C PHE A 553 -19.34 28.09 -9.29
N LYS A 554 -20.47 28.77 -8.97
CA LYS A 554 -21.52 28.12 -8.19
C LYS A 554 -22.00 26.83 -8.86
N LYS A 555 -22.23 26.83 -10.17
CA LYS A 555 -22.70 25.67 -10.92
C LYS A 555 -21.67 24.52 -10.90
N VAL A 556 -20.38 24.82 -11.07
CA VAL A 556 -19.33 23.79 -11.10
C VAL A 556 -18.99 23.28 -9.68
N ALA A 557 -18.96 24.14 -8.67
CA ALA A 557 -18.81 23.75 -7.27
C ALA A 557 -20.04 22.97 -6.77
N THR A 558 -21.25 23.38 -7.19
CA THR A 558 -22.48 22.64 -6.92
C THR A 558 -22.50 21.31 -7.68
N LEU A 559 -22.06 21.26 -8.93
CA LEU A 559 -21.90 20.01 -9.67
C LEU A 559 -20.86 19.06 -9.06
N PHE A 560 -19.77 19.59 -8.52
CA PHE A 560 -18.77 18.79 -7.81
C PHE A 560 -19.30 18.28 -6.46
N LEU A 561 -19.93 19.17 -5.67
CA LEU A 561 -20.58 18.80 -4.42
C LEU A 561 -21.80 17.89 -4.67
N CYS A 562 -22.59 18.16 -5.69
CA CYS A 562 -23.69 17.31 -6.11
C CYS A 562 -23.19 16.00 -6.74
N GLY A 563 -22.05 15.99 -7.43
CA GLY A 563 -21.41 14.80 -7.94
C GLY A 563 -20.93 13.88 -6.80
N ILE A 564 -20.24 14.44 -5.81
CA ILE A 564 -19.83 13.72 -4.59
C ILE A 564 -21.07 13.32 -3.77
N LEU A 565 -22.03 14.20 -3.58
CA LEU A 565 -23.27 13.93 -2.86
C LEU A 565 -24.21 12.99 -3.65
N ALA A 566 -24.28 13.08 -4.97
CA ALA A 566 -25.03 12.15 -5.80
C ALA A 566 -24.35 10.79 -5.87
N PHE A 567 -23.02 10.72 -5.91
CA PHE A 567 -22.28 9.47 -5.79
C PHE A 567 -22.43 8.87 -4.38
N SER A 568 -22.42 9.69 -3.33
CA SER A 568 -22.72 9.23 -1.97
C SER A 568 -24.22 8.97 -1.72
N SER A 569 -25.14 9.61 -2.43
CA SER A 569 -26.58 9.38 -2.28
C SER A 569 -27.14 8.31 -3.21
N LEU A 570 -26.52 8.02 -4.34
CA LEU A 570 -26.79 6.81 -5.14
C LEU A 570 -26.38 5.52 -4.39
N ILE A 571 -25.52 5.67 -3.38
CA ILE A 571 -25.01 4.57 -2.54
C ILE A 571 -25.66 4.59 -1.14
N GLY A 572 -26.51 5.55 -0.83
CA GLY A 572 -26.99 5.83 0.51
C GLY A 572 -28.51 5.78 0.70
N CYS A 573 -29.13 4.67 0.37
CA CYS A 573 -30.42 4.29 0.97
C CYS A 573 -30.21 2.99 1.74
N GLY A 574 -29.40 3.02 2.80
CA GLY A 574 -29.26 1.96 3.80
C GLY A 574 -29.97 2.40 5.05
N THR A 575 -31.07 1.72 5.36
CA THR A 575 -31.77 1.64 6.64
C THR A 575 -30.81 1.67 7.84
N LYS A 576 -31.34 2.06 8.99
CA LYS A 576 -30.71 1.97 10.33
C LYS A 576 -29.87 0.69 10.41
N THR A 577 -28.59 0.86 10.73
CA THR A 577 -27.68 -0.24 11.04
C THR A 577 -28.22 -1.02 12.22
N GLU A 578 -28.85 -2.17 11.99
CA GLU A 578 -28.77 -3.29 12.90
C GLU A 578 -27.26 -3.59 13.06
N GLU A 579 -26.82 -4.01 14.22
CA GLU A 579 -25.42 -4.27 14.50
C GLU A 579 -24.90 -5.35 13.53
N GLU A 580 -24.08 -4.93 12.56
CA GLU A 580 -23.45 -5.85 11.61
C GLU A 580 -22.43 -6.71 12.37
N VAL A 581 -22.46 -8.03 12.19
CA VAL A 581 -21.42 -8.96 12.68
C VAL A 581 -20.16 -8.81 11.84
N ILE A 582 -19.02 -8.61 12.47
CA ILE A 582 -17.73 -8.56 11.80
C ILE A 582 -17.06 -9.93 11.86
N ILE A 583 -16.80 -10.49 10.69
CA ILE A 583 -16.17 -11.78 10.51
C ILE A 583 -14.77 -11.58 9.96
N TYR A 584 -13.73 -11.96 10.70
CA TYR A 584 -12.37 -12.04 10.19
C TYR A 584 -12.07 -13.47 9.73
N SER A 585 -11.51 -13.58 8.53
CA SER A 585 -11.29 -14.88 7.90
C SER A 585 -9.93 -14.97 7.22
N ASN A 586 -9.28 -16.13 7.30
CA ASN A 586 -8.15 -16.49 6.46
C ASN A 586 -8.53 -17.51 5.36
N ALA A 587 -9.81 -17.83 5.24
CA ALA A 587 -10.29 -18.82 4.30
C ALA A 587 -10.14 -18.34 2.84
N ASP A 588 -9.98 -19.29 1.94
CA ASP A 588 -9.93 -19.05 0.49
C ASP A 588 -11.29 -18.60 -0.06
N ASP A 589 -11.28 -18.08 -1.28
CA ASP A 589 -12.46 -17.49 -1.91
C ASP A 589 -13.64 -18.45 -1.99
N GLU A 590 -13.40 -19.73 -2.29
CA GLU A 590 -14.44 -20.75 -2.41
C GLU A 590 -15.18 -20.96 -1.08
N ALA A 591 -14.46 -21.01 0.03
CA ALA A 591 -15.05 -21.10 1.35
C ALA A 591 -15.79 -19.82 1.75
N ILE A 592 -15.22 -18.64 1.43
CA ILE A 592 -15.85 -17.35 1.67
C ILE A 592 -17.19 -17.24 0.92
N GLU A 593 -17.23 -17.59 -0.36
CA GLU A 593 -18.47 -17.53 -1.15
C GLU A 593 -19.51 -18.54 -0.65
N ALA A 594 -19.10 -19.74 -0.24
CA ALA A 594 -20.00 -20.71 0.36
C ALA A 594 -20.58 -20.23 1.70
N MET A 595 -19.73 -19.61 2.56
CA MET A 595 -20.19 -19.00 3.82
C MET A 595 -21.16 -17.85 3.58
N LYS A 596 -20.83 -16.93 2.64
CA LYS A 596 -21.72 -15.81 2.26
C LYS A 596 -23.07 -16.34 1.77
N LYS A 597 -23.05 -17.33 0.87
CA LYS A 597 -24.27 -17.95 0.36
C LYS A 597 -25.13 -18.54 1.48
N ALA A 598 -24.49 -19.27 2.42
CA ALA A 598 -25.21 -19.83 3.55
C ALA A 598 -25.86 -18.75 4.42
N LEU A 599 -25.15 -17.68 4.71
CA LEU A 599 -25.65 -16.55 5.50
C LEU A 599 -26.77 -15.81 4.75
N ASP A 600 -26.59 -15.52 3.47
CA ASP A 600 -27.55 -14.78 2.65
C ASP A 600 -28.86 -15.57 2.46
N ASP A 601 -28.77 -16.87 2.17
CA ASP A 601 -29.94 -17.76 2.00
C ASP A 601 -30.74 -17.94 3.30
N ASN A 602 -30.11 -17.69 4.46
CA ASN A 602 -30.75 -17.78 5.77
C ASN A 602 -31.12 -16.41 6.39
N GLY A 603 -31.13 -15.33 5.60
CA GLY A 603 -31.68 -14.02 5.98
C GLY A 603 -30.71 -13.10 6.72
N TYR A 604 -29.41 -13.36 6.61
CA TYR A 604 -28.36 -12.49 7.16
C TYR A 604 -27.78 -11.52 6.13
N THR A 605 -28.32 -11.43 4.92
CA THR A 605 -27.90 -10.48 3.89
C THR A 605 -27.83 -9.05 4.42
N GLY A 606 -26.64 -8.44 4.34
CA GLY A 606 -26.39 -7.08 4.81
C GLY A 606 -26.28 -6.93 6.34
N LYS A 607 -26.24 -8.03 7.10
CA LYS A 607 -26.04 -8.04 8.55
C LYS A 607 -24.62 -8.44 8.97
N TYR A 608 -23.74 -8.69 8.02
CA TYR A 608 -22.35 -9.08 8.28
C TYR A 608 -21.37 -8.36 7.36
N ILE A 609 -20.13 -8.29 7.80
CA ILE A 609 -18.98 -7.82 7.01
C ILE A 609 -17.88 -8.87 7.14
N ILE A 610 -17.50 -9.51 6.04
CA ILE A 610 -16.32 -10.40 6.02
C ILE A 610 -15.10 -9.59 5.58
N GLN A 611 -14.07 -9.60 6.41
CA GLN A 611 -12.74 -9.09 6.07
C GLN A 611 -11.76 -10.25 6.04
N THR A 612 -11.00 -10.34 4.95
CA THR A 612 -10.09 -11.44 4.70
C THR A 612 -8.64 -11.04 4.94
N PHE A 613 -7.84 -11.97 5.44
CA PHE A 613 -6.44 -11.78 5.81
C PHE A 613 -5.61 -13.00 5.41
N GLY A 614 -4.30 -12.82 5.28
CA GLY A 614 -3.39 -13.96 5.30
C GLY A 614 -3.39 -14.66 6.66
N THR A 615 -3.13 -15.97 6.67
CA THR A 615 -3.13 -16.79 7.91
C THR A 615 -2.24 -16.16 8.98
N SER A 616 -1.01 -15.81 8.63
CA SER A 616 -0.05 -15.19 9.54
C SER A 616 -0.49 -13.82 10.03
N GLU A 617 -1.06 -13.00 9.14
CA GLU A 617 -1.54 -11.65 9.46
C GLU A 617 -2.71 -11.69 10.46
N LEU A 618 -3.68 -12.60 10.22
CA LEU A 618 -4.82 -12.77 11.13
C LEU A 618 -4.37 -13.35 12.47
N GLY A 619 -3.52 -14.39 12.45
CA GLY A 619 -2.97 -14.99 13.66
C GLY A 619 -2.22 -13.96 14.51
N GLY A 620 -1.37 -13.15 13.88
CA GLY A 620 -0.68 -12.06 14.55
C GLY A 620 -1.63 -11.03 15.15
N LYS A 621 -2.71 -10.70 14.44
CA LYS A 621 -3.73 -9.75 14.91
C LYS A 621 -4.52 -10.28 16.10
N LEU A 622 -4.90 -11.57 16.09
CA LEU A 622 -5.57 -12.23 17.23
C LEU A 622 -4.70 -12.19 18.49
N LEU A 623 -3.42 -12.53 18.37
CA LEU A 623 -2.47 -12.49 19.49
C LEU A 623 -2.21 -11.07 20.00
N ALA A 624 -2.25 -10.08 19.11
CA ALA A 624 -1.94 -8.70 19.44
C ALA A 624 -3.08 -7.95 20.12
N GLU A 625 -4.31 -8.14 19.64
CA GLU A 625 -5.48 -7.35 20.01
C GLU A 625 -6.35 -8.09 21.05
N GLY A 626 -6.28 -9.42 21.11
CA GLY A 626 -7.09 -10.21 22.03
C GLY A 626 -8.60 -9.89 21.88
N THR A 627 -9.29 -9.73 23.00
CA THR A 627 -10.74 -9.39 23.01
C THR A 627 -11.06 -7.97 22.55
N ASP A 628 -10.06 -7.08 22.45
CA ASP A 628 -10.21 -5.73 21.90
C ASP A 628 -10.29 -5.70 20.36
N ILE A 629 -10.17 -6.86 19.71
CA ILE A 629 -10.27 -6.99 18.26
C ILE A 629 -11.66 -6.56 17.75
N GLU A 630 -11.71 -5.95 16.55
CA GLU A 630 -12.98 -5.50 15.95
C GLU A 630 -13.93 -6.67 15.62
N ALA A 631 -13.38 -7.84 15.29
CA ALA A 631 -14.16 -9.02 14.90
C ALA A 631 -15.09 -9.51 16.02
N ASP A 632 -16.28 -9.95 15.65
CA ASP A 632 -17.23 -10.65 16.53
C ASP A 632 -17.09 -12.17 16.37
N MET A 633 -16.67 -12.61 15.18
CA MET A 633 -16.45 -14.00 14.82
C MET A 633 -15.20 -14.13 13.98
N VAL A 634 -14.48 -15.22 14.11
CA VAL A 634 -13.29 -15.50 13.34
C VAL A 634 -13.37 -16.88 12.69
N THR A 635 -12.90 -16.99 11.44
CA THR A 635 -12.65 -18.28 10.79
C THR A 635 -11.16 -18.37 10.49
N MET A 636 -10.47 -19.35 11.09
CA MET A 636 -9.02 -19.39 11.16
C MET A 636 -8.50 -20.83 11.27
N SER A 637 -7.27 -21.05 10.89
CA SER A 637 -6.57 -22.31 11.18
C SER A 637 -6.63 -22.64 12.67
N SER A 638 -7.07 -23.87 13.00
CA SER A 638 -7.43 -24.27 14.38
C SER A 638 -6.32 -24.04 15.39
N PHE A 639 -5.05 -24.27 15.02
CA PHE A 639 -3.91 -24.07 15.90
C PHE A 639 -3.70 -22.62 16.35
N TYR A 640 -4.09 -21.63 15.53
CA TYR A 640 -4.05 -20.22 15.93
C TYR A 640 -5.19 -19.88 16.90
N LEU A 641 -6.37 -20.51 16.73
CA LEU A 641 -7.47 -20.36 17.68
C LEU A 641 -7.07 -20.92 19.05
N GLU A 642 -6.42 -22.07 19.09
CA GLU A 642 -5.92 -22.69 20.33
C GLU A 642 -4.87 -21.80 21.00
N SER A 643 -3.89 -21.31 20.25
CA SER A 643 -2.84 -20.46 20.77
C SER A 643 -3.36 -19.11 21.28
N SER A 644 -4.27 -18.48 20.55
CA SER A 644 -4.87 -17.20 20.97
C SER A 644 -5.83 -17.38 22.16
N GLN A 645 -6.48 -18.53 22.29
CA GLN A 645 -7.25 -18.88 23.49
C GLN A 645 -6.34 -19.03 24.70
N GLU A 646 -5.24 -19.74 24.55
CA GLU A 646 -4.28 -19.94 25.66
C GLU A 646 -3.69 -18.62 26.15
N GLU A 647 -3.36 -17.71 25.24
CA GLU A 647 -2.72 -16.44 25.58
C GLU A 647 -3.70 -15.38 26.06
N ASN A 648 -4.88 -15.26 25.43
CA ASN A 648 -5.81 -14.14 25.61
C ASN A 648 -7.16 -14.56 26.20
N ASN A 649 -7.50 -15.86 26.28
CA ASN A 649 -8.80 -16.38 26.71
C ASN A 649 -9.98 -15.66 26.02
N MET A 650 -9.97 -15.63 24.69
CA MET A 650 -10.77 -14.70 23.90
C MET A 650 -12.00 -15.28 23.22
N TYR A 651 -12.29 -16.57 23.38
CA TYR A 651 -13.43 -17.20 22.72
C TYR A 651 -14.46 -17.71 23.70
N THR A 652 -15.75 -17.55 23.32
CA THR A 652 -16.86 -18.14 24.05
C THR A 652 -17.14 -19.58 23.59
N ASN A 653 -17.68 -20.40 24.48
CA ASN A 653 -18.06 -21.76 24.10
C ASN A 653 -19.23 -21.74 23.12
N LEU A 654 -19.20 -22.63 22.13
CA LEU A 654 -20.30 -22.80 21.19
C LEU A 654 -21.53 -23.33 21.89
N THR A 655 -22.70 -22.77 21.58
CA THR A 655 -23.97 -23.11 22.23
C THR A 655 -24.81 -24.14 21.45
N PHE A 656 -24.30 -24.61 20.32
CA PHE A 656 -24.95 -25.58 19.42
C PHE A 656 -24.16 -26.89 19.33
N GLU A 657 -24.87 -27.98 19.07
CA GLU A 657 -24.23 -29.27 18.79
C GLU A 657 -23.64 -29.25 17.38
N THR A 658 -22.38 -29.64 17.27
CA THR A 658 -21.64 -29.58 16.03
C THR A 658 -21.79 -30.85 15.18
N GLY A 659 -21.86 -32.03 15.79
CA GLY A 659 -21.88 -33.32 15.10
C GLY A 659 -20.57 -33.64 14.38
N ALA A 660 -19.46 -33.09 14.85
CA ALA A 660 -18.13 -33.31 14.25
C ALA A 660 -17.65 -34.74 14.46
N LEU A 661 -16.95 -35.32 13.50
CA LEU A 661 -16.41 -36.68 13.55
C LEU A 661 -15.26 -36.84 14.56
N GLU A 662 -14.59 -35.77 14.92
CA GLU A 662 -13.50 -35.71 15.89
C GLU A 662 -13.90 -34.82 17.07
N GLU A 663 -13.29 -35.04 18.22
CA GLU A 663 -13.47 -34.17 19.39
C GLU A 663 -12.63 -32.89 19.25
N TYR A 664 -13.26 -31.75 19.35
CA TYR A 664 -12.65 -30.42 19.34
C TYR A 664 -12.94 -29.70 20.66
N PRO A 665 -12.11 -28.69 21.01
CA PRO A 665 -12.41 -27.79 22.11
C PRO A 665 -13.78 -27.12 21.96
N SER A 666 -14.47 -26.86 23.08
CA SER A 666 -15.86 -26.37 23.08
C SER A 666 -16.05 -24.98 22.47
N TYR A 667 -14.98 -24.23 22.25
CA TYR A 667 -15.03 -22.84 21.76
C TYR A 667 -14.82 -22.71 20.24
N TYR A 668 -14.55 -23.78 19.49
CA TYR A 668 -14.51 -23.75 18.02
C TYR A 668 -15.01 -25.05 17.40
N THR A 669 -15.31 -24.99 16.10
CA THR A 669 -15.59 -26.18 15.29
C THR A 669 -15.08 -26.00 13.86
N PRO A 670 -14.58 -27.09 13.19
CA PRO A 670 -13.97 -26.96 11.88
C PRO A 670 -14.98 -26.58 10.78
N ILE A 671 -14.56 -25.79 9.82
CA ILE A 671 -15.31 -25.43 8.62
C ILE A 671 -14.79 -26.20 7.41
N THR A 672 -13.48 -26.27 7.25
CA THR A 672 -12.79 -26.91 6.12
C THR A 672 -11.68 -27.82 6.58
N SER A 673 -11.34 -28.81 5.75
CA SER A 673 -10.12 -29.58 5.83
C SER A 673 -9.44 -29.52 4.47
N GLN A 674 -8.27 -28.89 4.44
CA GLN A 674 -7.54 -28.57 3.20
C GLN A 674 -6.33 -29.47 3.02
N GLU A 675 -6.16 -30.03 1.83
CA GLU A 675 -5.02 -30.89 1.49
C GLU A 675 -4.08 -30.25 0.49
N GLY A 676 -2.78 -30.55 0.61
CA GLY A 676 -1.74 -30.12 -0.30
C GLY A 676 -1.57 -31.07 -1.49
N ALA A 677 -1.28 -30.51 -2.67
CA ALA A 677 -0.91 -31.28 -3.86
C ALA A 677 0.09 -30.52 -4.75
N ILE A 678 0.77 -31.24 -5.64
CA ILE A 678 1.55 -30.64 -6.71
C ILE A 678 0.58 -30.26 -7.83
N ILE A 679 0.69 -29.05 -8.32
CA ILE A 679 -0.16 -28.44 -9.34
C ILE A 679 0.69 -28.21 -10.58
N VAL A 680 0.20 -28.55 -11.77
CA VAL A 680 0.95 -28.42 -13.02
C VAL A 680 0.15 -27.75 -14.13
N ASN A 681 0.80 -26.89 -14.89
CA ASN A 681 0.27 -26.37 -16.14
C ASN A 681 0.74 -27.30 -17.28
N THR A 682 -0.19 -28.07 -17.83
CA THR A 682 0.10 -29.14 -18.80
C THR A 682 0.63 -28.60 -20.13
N GLU A 683 0.27 -27.40 -20.52
CA GLU A 683 0.78 -26.75 -21.72
C GLU A 683 2.23 -26.30 -21.51
N MET A 684 2.52 -25.61 -20.42
CA MET A 684 3.88 -25.17 -20.09
C MET A 684 4.84 -26.33 -19.87
N MET A 685 4.39 -27.42 -19.27
CA MET A 685 5.19 -28.64 -19.10
C MET A 685 5.64 -29.18 -20.47
N LYS A 686 4.73 -29.21 -21.46
CA LYS A 686 5.03 -29.67 -22.84
C LYS A 686 5.93 -28.68 -23.59
N GLU A 687 5.62 -27.40 -23.54
CA GLU A 687 6.37 -26.35 -24.25
C GLU A 687 7.83 -26.29 -23.80
N ASN A 688 8.09 -26.52 -22.53
CA ASN A 688 9.44 -26.47 -21.95
C ASN A 688 10.10 -27.85 -21.81
N ASN A 689 9.46 -28.92 -22.32
CA ASN A 689 9.94 -30.30 -22.22
C ASN A 689 10.31 -30.73 -20.79
N LEU A 690 9.53 -30.31 -19.79
CA LEU A 690 9.74 -30.65 -18.39
C LEU A 690 9.18 -32.03 -18.06
N THR A 691 9.90 -32.79 -17.23
CA THR A 691 9.44 -34.08 -16.72
C THR A 691 8.26 -33.88 -15.74
N MET A 692 7.27 -34.78 -15.76
CA MET A 692 6.16 -34.72 -14.81
C MET A 692 6.63 -35.19 -13.43
N PRO A 693 6.53 -34.37 -12.36
CA PRO A 693 6.90 -34.77 -11.01
C PRO A 693 5.93 -35.86 -10.48
N THR A 694 6.39 -36.70 -9.58
CA THR A 694 5.58 -37.74 -8.94
C THR A 694 5.54 -37.64 -7.41
N CYS A 695 6.48 -36.91 -6.86
CA CYS A 695 6.66 -36.71 -5.42
C CYS A 695 7.24 -35.32 -5.13
N LEU A 696 7.18 -34.90 -3.85
CA LEU A 696 7.71 -33.59 -3.44
C LEU A 696 9.23 -33.48 -3.64
N LYS A 697 9.96 -34.59 -3.46
CA LYS A 697 11.38 -34.61 -3.68
C LYS A 697 11.76 -34.27 -5.12
N ASP A 698 10.94 -34.65 -6.10
CA ASP A 698 11.18 -34.31 -7.51
C ASP A 698 11.24 -32.79 -7.75
N LEU A 699 10.51 -31.99 -6.95
CA LEU A 699 10.51 -30.54 -7.07
C LEU A 699 11.89 -29.90 -6.82
N ALA A 700 12.81 -30.63 -6.20
CA ALA A 700 14.19 -30.19 -6.01
C ALA A 700 15.08 -30.41 -7.25
N ASN A 701 14.59 -31.09 -8.30
CA ASN A 701 15.36 -31.31 -9.54
C ASN A 701 15.69 -29.98 -10.22
N PRO A 702 16.95 -29.78 -10.65
CA PRO A 702 17.40 -28.54 -11.27
C PRO A 702 16.68 -28.16 -12.56
N GLU A 703 16.02 -29.10 -13.22
CA GLU A 703 15.23 -28.83 -14.44
C GLU A 703 14.04 -27.87 -14.18
N TYR A 704 13.58 -27.77 -12.94
CA TYR A 704 12.47 -26.89 -12.55
C TYR A 704 12.90 -25.51 -12.08
N GLU A 705 14.20 -25.17 -12.20
CA GLU A 705 14.69 -23.83 -11.80
C GLU A 705 13.99 -22.73 -12.61
N GLY A 706 13.26 -21.84 -11.91
CA GLY A 706 12.46 -20.77 -12.50
C GLY A 706 11.08 -21.20 -13.06
N PHE A 707 10.71 -22.48 -12.91
CA PHE A 707 9.41 -23.03 -13.33
C PHE A 707 8.54 -23.46 -12.13
N LEU A 708 9.02 -23.31 -10.90
CA LEU A 708 8.39 -23.77 -9.68
C LEU A 708 7.90 -22.60 -8.84
N SER A 709 6.72 -22.71 -8.25
CA SER A 709 6.22 -21.81 -7.20
C SER A 709 5.77 -22.60 -5.98
N VAL A 710 6.16 -22.15 -4.79
CA VAL A 710 5.76 -22.73 -3.51
C VAL A 710 5.45 -21.64 -2.50
N THR A 711 4.73 -21.97 -1.43
CA THR A 711 4.34 -21.03 -0.38
C THR A 711 5.44 -20.91 0.69
N ASP A 712 5.64 -19.71 1.20
CA ASP A 712 6.50 -19.46 2.37
C ASP A 712 5.72 -19.69 3.67
N ILE A 713 6.28 -20.49 4.57
CA ILE A 713 5.68 -20.75 5.89
C ILE A 713 5.58 -19.49 6.77
N ALA A 714 6.41 -18.49 6.50
CA ALA A 714 6.32 -17.22 7.22
C ALA A 714 5.03 -16.44 6.88
N GLY A 715 4.48 -16.63 5.68
CA GLY A 715 3.27 -15.99 5.18
C GLY A 715 2.00 -16.82 5.30
N SER A 716 2.09 -18.15 5.08
CA SER A 716 0.91 -19.02 5.02
C SER A 716 1.18 -20.43 5.55
N SER A 717 0.21 -20.95 6.29
CA SER A 717 0.22 -22.33 6.82
C SER A 717 0.16 -23.42 5.72
N THR A 718 -0.24 -23.10 4.49
CA THR A 718 -0.22 -24.04 3.36
C THR A 718 1.16 -24.63 3.11
N ALA A 719 2.23 -23.85 3.35
CA ALA A 719 3.60 -24.33 3.27
C ALA A 719 3.88 -25.50 4.24
N TRP A 720 3.16 -25.56 5.35
CA TRP A 720 3.32 -26.60 6.35
C TRP A 720 2.92 -27.98 5.83
N LEU A 721 1.94 -28.02 4.92
CA LEU A 721 1.52 -29.26 4.26
C LEU A 721 2.70 -29.94 3.52
N MET A 722 3.54 -29.15 2.84
CA MET A 722 4.73 -29.63 2.16
C MET A 722 5.87 -29.95 3.15
N ILE A 723 6.16 -29.04 4.06
CA ILE A 723 7.27 -29.21 5.01
C ILE A 723 7.03 -30.42 5.89
N GLN A 724 5.81 -30.60 6.39
CA GLN A 724 5.48 -31.76 7.22
C GLN A 724 5.55 -33.07 6.45
N ALA A 725 5.13 -33.10 5.20
CA ALA A 725 5.26 -34.28 4.35
C ALA A 725 6.74 -34.66 4.18
N LEU A 726 7.60 -33.71 3.94
CA LEU A 726 9.03 -33.92 3.80
C LEU A 726 9.69 -34.36 5.13
N VAL A 727 9.35 -33.71 6.24
CA VAL A 727 9.87 -34.04 7.57
C VAL A 727 9.43 -35.46 7.99
N SER A 728 8.14 -35.78 7.74
CA SER A 728 7.59 -37.10 8.08
C SER A 728 8.24 -38.25 7.30
N GLU A 729 8.57 -38.00 6.02
CA GLU A 729 9.14 -39.07 5.17
C GLU A 729 10.66 -39.15 5.24
N TYR A 730 11.37 -38.03 5.30
CA TYR A 730 12.83 -37.97 5.17
C TYR A 730 13.54 -37.49 6.44
N GLY A 731 12.82 -37.19 7.53
CA GLY A 731 13.37 -36.57 8.74
C GLY A 731 13.76 -35.09 8.50
N GLU A 732 14.20 -34.42 9.57
CA GLU A 732 14.53 -32.95 9.48
C GLU A 732 15.74 -32.69 8.55
N ASP A 733 16.79 -33.49 8.61
CA ASP A 733 18.01 -33.33 7.78
C ASP A 733 17.71 -33.59 6.29
N GLY A 734 16.95 -34.65 5.98
CA GLY A 734 16.53 -34.94 4.61
C GLY A 734 15.56 -33.89 4.06
N ALA A 735 14.62 -33.45 4.88
CA ALA A 735 13.71 -32.37 4.51
C ALA A 735 14.47 -31.06 4.22
N LYS A 736 15.51 -30.74 5.01
CA LYS A 736 16.35 -29.56 4.81
C LYS A 736 17.09 -29.59 3.48
N GLU A 737 17.65 -30.71 3.07
CA GLU A 737 18.31 -30.87 1.78
C GLU A 737 17.34 -30.66 0.63
N ILE A 738 16.17 -31.30 0.68
CA ILE A 738 15.14 -31.19 -0.37
C ILE A 738 14.57 -29.77 -0.45
N LEU A 739 14.22 -29.16 0.69
CA LEU A 739 13.70 -27.80 0.75
C LEU A 739 14.68 -26.78 0.17
N THR A 740 15.99 -26.95 0.42
CA THR A 740 17.03 -26.10 -0.18
C THR A 740 16.98 -26.15 -1.71
N GLY A 741 16.80 -27.35 -2.29
CA GLY A 741 16.60 -27.51 -3.73
C GLY A 741 15.32 -26.90 -4.24
N ILE A 742 14.20 -27.13 -3.54
CA ILE A 742 12.89 -26.58 -3.87
C ILE A 742 12.93 -25.03 -3.86
N TYR A 743 13.46 -24.44 -2.81
CA TYR A 743 13.54 -22.96 -2.72
C TYR A 743 14.52 -22.36 -3.74
N LYS A 744 15.60 -23.09 -4.07
CA LYS A 744 16.46 -22.67 -5.18
C LYS A 744 15.69 -22.64 -6.49
N ASN A 745 14.92 -23.68 -6.80
CA ASN A 745 14.15 -23.80 -8.03
C ASN A 745 12.99 -22.79 -8.09
N ALA A 746 12.32 -22.53 -6.96
CA ALA A 746 11.26 -21.54 -6.87
C ALA A 746 11.76 -20.12 -7.11
N GLY A 747 12.96 -19.81 -6.65
CA GLY A 747 13.54 -18.48 -6.89
C GLY A 747 12.67 -17.36 -6.39
N ALA A 748 12.26 -16.50 -7.30
CA ALA A 748 11.40 -15.35 -7.02
C ALA A 748 9.91 -15.70 -6.86
N HIS A 749 9.53 -16.95 -7.04
CA HIS A 749 8.16 -17.45 -6.96
C HIS A 749 7.86 -18.16 -5.62
N LEU A 750 8.47 -17.68 -4.54
CA LEU A 750 8.11 -18.02 -3.18
C LEU A 750 6.99 -17.08 -2.73
N GLU A 751 5.81 -17.63 -2.43
CA GLU A 751 4.57 -16.87 -2.26
C GLU A 751 4.17 -16.78 -0.78
N ASP A 752 3.63 -15.61 -0.38
CA ASP A 752 3.14 -15.39 0.99
C ASP A 752 1.69 -15.90 1.23
N SER A 753 1.03 -16.38 0.17
CA SER A 753 -0.37 -16.84 0.20
C SER A 753 -0.46 -18.30 -0.22
N GLY A 754 -1.32 -19.09 0.47
CA GLY A 754 -1.58 -20.48 0.13
C GLY A 754 -2.07 -20.72 -1.29
N SER A 755 -2.86 -19.80 -1.82
CA SER A 755 -3.32 -19.81 -3.22
C SER A 755 -2.36 -19.11 -4.19
N GLY A 756 -1.22 -18.61 -3.73
CA GLY A 756 -0.21 -17.96 -4.58
C GLY A 756 0.33 -18.88 -5.67
N PRO A 757 0.79 -20.10 -5.36
CA PRO A 757 1.36 -21.02 -6.35
C PRO A 757 0.39 -21.35 -7.51
N ILE A 758 -0.86 -21.70 -7.22
CA ILE A 758 -1.81 -22.03 -8.29
C ILE A 758 -2.10 -20.82 -9.19
N LYS A 759 -2.13 -19.61 -8.62
CA LYS A 759 -2.33 -18.38 -9.40
C LYS A 759 -1.18 -18.08 -10.34
N LYS A 760 0.05 -18.40 -9.94
CA LYS A 760 1.23 -18.34 -10.80
C LYS A 760 1.18 -19.37 -11.92
N VAL A 761 0.70 -20.58 -11.61
CA VAL A 761 0.50 -21.66 -12.59
C VAL A 761 -0.61 -21.27 -13.58
N ARG A 762 -1.75 -20.75 -13.11
CA ARG A 762 -2.85 -20.22 -13.94
C ARG A 762 -2.38 -19.09 -14.88
N ALA A 763 -1.60 -18.16 -14.33
CA ALA A 763 -1.07 -17.04 -15.10
C ALA A 763 0.02 -17.43 -16.11
N GLY A 764 0.48 -18.69 -16.13
CA GLY A 764 1.59 -19.14 -16.96
C GLY A 764 2.94 -18.49 -16.60
N GLU A 765 3.11 -18.06 -15.36
CA GLU A 765 4.38 -17.55 -14.85
C GLU A 765 5.32 -18.69 -14.44
N VAL A 766 4.77 -19.80 -13.98
CA VAL A 766 5.47 -21.06 -13.68
C VAL A 766 4.73 -22.27 -14.22
N ALA A 767 5.43 -23.36 -14.41
CA ALA A 767 4.85 -24.60 -14.91
C ALA A 767 4.34 -25.51 -13.77
N ILE A 768 4.91 -25.38 -12.58
CA ILE A 768 4.65 -26.25 -11.43
C ILE A 768 4.42 -25.38 -10.19
N GLY A 769 3.48 -25.79 -9.34
CA GLY A 769 3.27 -25.22 -8.01
C GLY A 769 3.03 -26.30 -6.96
N PHE A 770 3.26 -25.99 -5.68
CA PHE A 770 2.68 -26.74 -4.58
C PHE A 770 1.69 -25.86 -3.85
N GLY A 771 0.45 -26.33 -3.73
CA GLY A 771 -0.65 -25.53 -3.18
C GLY A 771 -1.83 -26.39 -2.78
N LEU A 772 -3.00 -25.80 -2.69
CA LEU A 772 -4.23 -26.46 -2.26
C LEU A 772 -4.84 -27.31 -3.38
N ARG A 773 -5.02 -28.59 -3.09
CA ARG A 773 -5.50 -29.61 -4.03
C ARG A 773 -6.85 -29.26 -4.66
N HIS A 774 -7.82 -28.82 -3.86
CA HIS A 774 -9.17 -28.53 -4.31
C HIS A 774 -9.21 -27.45 -5.40
N GLN A 775 -8.33 -26.47 -5.37
CA GLN A 775 -8.25 -25.41 -6.36
C GLN A 775 -7.83 -25.94 -7.75
N ALA A 776 -6.88 -26.87 -7.78
CA ALA A 776 -6.47 -27.51 -9.02
C ALA A 776 -7.54 -28.45 -9.58
N VAL A 777 -8.28 -29.13 -8.70
CA VAL A 777 -9.45 -29.96 -9.09
C VAL A 777 -10.52 -29.07 -9.76
N ALA A 778 -10.83 -27.91 -9.18
CA ALA A 778 -11.77 -26.95 -9.76
C ALA A 778 -11.32 -26.47 -11.15
N ASP A 779 -10.07 -26.01 -11.27
CA ASP A 779 -9.51 -25.55 -12.55
C ASP A 779 -9.55 -26.61 -13.66
N LYS A 780 -9.21 -27.83 -13.30
CA LYS A 780 -9.28 -28.97 -14.24
C LYS A 780 -10.71 -29.21 -14.71
N SER A 781 -11.69 -29.11 -13.81
CA SER A 781 -13.10 -29.29 -14.14
C SER A 781 -13.65 -28.18 -15.05
N GLU A 782 -13.11 -26.97 -14.97
CA GLU A 782 -13.42 -25.82 -15.82
C GLU A 782 -12.71 -25.86 -17.18
N GLY A 783 -11.86 -26.88 -17.40
CA GLY A 783 -11.15 -27.09 -18.67
C GLY A 783 -9.94 -26.19 -18.86
N LEU A 784 -9.39 -25.63 -17.80
CA LEU A 784 -8.09 -24.95 -17.83
C LEU A 784 -6.96 -25.97 -18.06
N PRO A 785 -5.81 -25.58 -18.62
CA PRO A 785 -4.67 -26.48 -18.81
C PRO A 785 -3.94 -26.79 -17.49
N ILE A 786 -4.69 -27.03 -16.43
CA ILE A 786 -4.21 -27.31 -15.08
C ILE A 786 -4.52 -28.75 -14.72
N ASP A 787 -3.56 -29.43 -14.10
CA ASP A 787 -3.71 -30.74 -13.52
C ASP A 787 -3.03 -30.79 -12.14
N PHE A 788 -3.29 -31.85 -11.38
CA PHE A 788 -2.70 -32.03 -10.05
C PHE A 788 -2.14 -33.44 -9.89
N ILE A 789 -1.18 -33.55 -8.98
CA ILE A 789 -0.51 -34.82 -8.64
C ILE A 789 -0.47 -34.91 -7.11
N ASP A 790 -1.04 -36.01 -6.60
CA ASP A 790 -0.98 -36.32 -5.19
C ASP A 790 0.43 -36.86 -4.87
N PRO A 791 1.21 -36.19 -4.00
CA PRO A 791 2.58 -36.57 -3.73
C PRO A 791 2.65 -37.90 -2.92
N THR A 792 3.56 -38.78 -3.27
CA THR A 792 3.71 -40.07 -2.58
C THR A 792 4.13 -39.93 -1.12
N GLU A 793 4.74 -38.83 -0.71
CA GLU A 793 5.03 -38.47 0.69
C GLU A 793 3.75 -38.27 1.51
N GLY A 794 2.65 -37.96 0.89
CA GLY A 794 1.30 -37.86 1.48
C GLY A 794 0.65 -36.48 1.28
N ASN A 795 -0.67 -36.55 1.16
CA ASN A 795 -1.54 -35.38 1.21
C ASN A 795 -1.88 -35.08 2.68
N PHE A 796 -1.09 -34.22 3.31
CA PHE A 796 -1.39 -33.73 4.66
C PHE A 796 -2.53 -32.75 4.63
N SER A 797 -3.34 -32.70 5.72
CA SER A 797 -4.51 -31.84 5.82
C SER A 797 -4.38 -30.85 6.97
N LEU A 798 -4.87 -29.63 6.76
CA LEU A 798 -5.04 -28.58 7.76
C LEU A 798 -6.51 -28.24 7.90
N THR A 799 -6.99 -28.04 9.14
CA THR A 799 -8.34 -27.59 9.41
C THR A 799 -8.40 -26.09 9.65
N GLU A 800 -9.44 -25.46 9.10
CA GLU A 800 -9.86 -24.11 9.46
C GLU A 800 -11.19 -24.21 10.20
N SER A 801 -11.31 -23.44 11.25
CA SER A 801 -12.42 -23.53 12.21
C SER A 801 -13.05 -22.17 12.46
N VAL A 802 -14.32 -22.16 12.90
CA VAL A 802 -15.03 -20.95 13.34
C VAL A 802 -15.02 -20.87 14.86
N ALA A 803 -14.79 -19.66 15.37
CA ALA A 803 -14.90 -19.31 16.77
C ALA A 803 -15.57 -17.93 16.95
N VAL A 804 -16.24 -17.74 18.06
CA VAL A 804 -16.91 -16.47 18.42
C VAL A 804 -16.11 -15.77 19.51
N ILE A 805 -15.80 -14.48 19.28
CA ILE A 805 -15.03 -13.67 20.22
C ILE A 805 -15.87 -13.33 21.46
N ASP A 806 -15.30 -13.54 22.64
CA ASP A 806 -15.91 -13.16 23.91
C ASP A 806 -15.57 -11.68 24.22
N LYS A 807 -16.57 -10.83 24.15
CA LYS A 807 -16.49 -9.41 24.53
C LYS A 807 -17.24 -9.12 25.83
N GLY A 808 -17.50 -10.15 26.65
CA GLY A 808 -18.30 -10.04 27.86
C GLY A 808 -19.74 -9.65 27.53
N ASP A 809 -20.26 -8.60 28.21
CA ASP A 809 -21.61 -8.10 27.99
C ASP A 809 -21.86 -7.53 26.58
N ASP A 810 -20.79 -7.17 25.85
CA ASP A 810 -20.83 -6.64 24.47
C ASP A 810 -20.67 -7.73 23.40
N THR A 811 -20.64 -9.02 23.77
CA THR A 811 -20.57 -10.13 22.81
C THR A 811 -21.83 -10.15 21.93
N ASN A 812 -21.64 -10.08 20.61
CA ASN A 812 -22.75 -10.02 19.65
C ASN A 812 -23.42 -11.41 19.53
N PRO A 813 -24.68 -11.56 19.99
CA PRO A 813 -25.35 -12.88 19.97
C PRO A 813 -25.59 -13.42 18.56
N MET A 814 -25.72 -12.53 17.56
CA MET A 814 -25.91 -12.91 16.16
C MET A 814 -24.65 -13.59 15.59
N ALA A 815 -23.45 -13.36 16.17
CA ALA A 815 -22.24 -14.04 15.76
C ALA A 815 -22.31 -15.55 16.01
N MET A 816 -22.91 -15.96 17.13
CA MET A 816 -23.15 -17.38 17.46
C MET A 816 -24.16 -18.01 16.51
N GLU A 817 -25.27 -17.30 16.21
CA GLU A 817 -26.26 -17.75 15.23
C GLU A 817 -25.69 -17.92 13.82
N MET A 818 -24.83 -16.99 13.42
CA MET A 818 -24.13 -17.06 12.12
C MET A 818 -23.11 -18.19 12.09
N ALA A 819 -22.37 -18.45 13.17
CA ALA A 819 -21.47 -19.60 13.27
C ALA A 819 -22.25 -20.91 13.12
N GLU A 820 -23.38 -21.07 13.83
CA GLU A 820 -24.28 -22.22 13.68
C GLU A 820 -24.81 -22.36 12.25
N CYS A 821 -25.22 -21.25 11.62
CA CYS A 821 -25.70 -21.21 10.23
C CYS A 821 -24.63 -21.69 9.24
N ILE A 822 -23.39 -21.24 9.38
CA ILE A 822 -22.27 -21.66 8.50
C ILE A 822 -22.06 -23.17 8.61
N ILE A 823 -22.09 -23.72 9.84
CA ILE A 823 -21.87 -25.15 10.05
C ILE A 823 -23.06 -25.97 9.54
N LYS A 824 -24.30 -25.63 9.95
CA LYS A 824 -25.47 -26.46 9.62
C LYS A 824 -25.94 -26.30 8.17
N ASN A 825 -25.81 -25.10 7.59
CA ASN A 825 -26.37 -24.79 6.28
C ASN A 825 -25.28 -24.60 5.21
N GLY A 826 -24.07 -24.20 5.59
CA GLY A 826 -22.98 -23.92 4.66
C GLY A 826 -22.16 -25.14 4.27
N ARG A 827 -22.07 -26.16 5.15
CA ARG A 827 -21.24 -27.34 4.88
C ARG A 827 -21.58 -28.09 3.59
N SER A 828 -22.84 -28.15 3.21
CA SER A 828 -23.28 -28.79 1.94
C SER A 828 -22.72 -28.11 0.69
N GLU A 829 -22.41 -26.83 0.75
CA GLU A 829 -21.73 -26.11 -0.32
C GLU A 829 -20.21 -26.23 -0.16
N ILE A 830 -19.68 -26.08 1.05
CA ILE A 830 -18.24 -26.12 1.35
C ILE A 830 -17.64 -27.47 0.96
N ILE A 831 -18.32 -28.59 1.23
CA ILE A 831 -17.82 -29.94 0.92
C ILE A 831 -17.66 -30.20 -0.59
N LYS A 832 -18.28 -29.43 -1.44
CA LYS A 832 -18.10 -29.53 -2.90
C LYS A 832 -16.69 -29.10 -3.31
N TYR A 833 -16.11 -28.13 -2.58
CA TYR A 833 -14.77 -27.60 -2.83
C TYR A 833 -13.72 -28.27 -1.95
N TYR A 834 -14.06 -28.56 -0.68
CA TYR A 834 -13.21 -29.20 0.32
C TYR A 834 -13.75 -30.60 0.63
N PRO A 835 -13.43 -31.60 -0.18
CA PRO A 835 -14.15 -32.86 -0.21
C PRO A 835 -13.85 -33.79 0.98
N ASN A 836 -13.24 -33.31 2.05
CA ASN A 836 -12.97 -34.09 3.24
C ASN A 836 -14.16 -34.04 4.20
N PRO A 837 -14.81 -35.17 4.54
CA PRO A 837 -15.86 -35.24 5.55
C PRO A 837 -15.32 -34.86 6.92
N ILE A 838 -16.02 -33.95 7.62
CA ILE A 838 -15.68 -33.49 8.96
C ILE A 838 -16.86 -33.70 9.92
N TYR A 839 -18.05 -33.92 9.37
CA TYR A 839 -19.30 -34.03 10.11
C TYR A 839 -20.03 -35.35 9.80
N GLU A 840 -20.80 -35.85 10.78
CA GLU A 840 -21.58 -37.05 10.62
C GLU A 840 -22.57 -36.96 9.44
N GLY A 841 -22.64 -38.01 8.61
CA GLY A 841 -23.51 -38.07 7.43
C GLY A 841 -23.00 -37.38 6.17
N GLU A 842 -21.84 -36.73 6.22
CA GLU A 842 -21.21 -36.18 5.01
C GLU A 842 -20.64 -37.28 4.11
N THR A 843 -20.82 -37.12 2.82
CA THR A 843 -20.28 -38.03 1.79
C THR A 843 -19.61 -37.21 0.69
N THR A 844 -18.49 -37.68 0.17
CA THR A 844 -17.77 -37.05 -0.94
C THR A 844 -17.65 -37.97 -2.13
N ASP A 845 -17.51 -37.37 -3.32
CA ASP A 845 -17.22 -38.09 -4.55
C ASP A 845 -15.83 -38.73 -4.45
N SER A 846 -15.70 -40.00 -4.72
CA SER A 846 -14.41 -40.70 -4.72
C SER A 846 -13.37 -40.11 -5.68
N ALA A 847 -13.81 -39.47 -6.77
CA ALA A 847 -12.94 -38.77 -7.69
C ALA A 847 -12.21 -37.53 -7.07
N ASN A 848 -12.76 -36.96 -6.01
CA ASN A 848 -12.20 -35.80 -5.32
C ASN A 848 -11.32 -36.19 -4.12
N GLN A 849 -11.26 -37.46 -3.72
CA GLN A 849 -10.42 -37.91 -2.63
C GLN A 849 -8.94 -37.95 -3.04
N SER A 850 -8.06 -37.54 -2.15
CA SER A 850 -6.61 -37.62 -2.38
C SER A 850 -6.14 -39.09 -2.37
N SER A 851 -5.06 -39.38 -3.10
CA SER A 851 -4.52 -40.76 -3.23
C SER A 851 -3.76 -41.18 -1.97
N TYR A 852 -3.18 -40.26 -1.21
CA TYR A 852 -2.30 -40.55 -0.06
C TYR A 852 -2.65 -39.70 1.16
N PRO A 853 -3.91 -39.73 1.68
CA PRO A 853 -4.33 -38.86 2.80
C PRO A 853 -3.49 -39.17 4.05
N LYS A 854 -2.90 -38.15 4.66
CA LYS A 854 -2.12 -38.24 5.91
C LYS A 854 -2.53 -37.13 6.89
N LYS A 855 -2.47 -37.45 8.19
CA LYS A 855 -2.64 -36.50 9.29
C LYS A 855 -1.29 -36.18 9.92
N PHE A 856 -1.19 -35.01 10.54
CA PHE A 856 -0.02 -34.68 11.33
C PHE A 856 0.16 -35.65 12.49
N GLY A 857 1.38 -36.11 12.71
CA GLY A 857 1.69 -37.03 13.80
C GLY A 857 1.83 -36.36 15.17
N GLU A 858 1.98 -35.03 15.19
CA GLU A 858 2.11 -34.19 16.37
C GLU A 858 1.01 -33.12 16.34
N SER A 859 0.60 -32.65 17.51
CA SER A 859 -0.33 -31.51 17.59
C SER A 859 0.30 -30.28 16.97
N LEU A 860 -0.45 -29.60 16.12
CA LEU A 860 -0.02 -28.35 15.52
C LEU A 860 -0.05 -27.24 16.59
N THR A 861 1.12 -26.68 16.86
CA THR A 861 1.29 -25.58 17.83
C THR A 861 2.12 -24.46 17.21
N VAL A 862 2.03 -23.27 17.80
CA VAL A 862 2.86 -22.12 17.37
C VAL A 862 4.35 -22.42 17.56
N ASP A 863 4.72 -23.19 18.58
CA ASP A 863 6.11 -23.61 18.82
C ASP A 863 6.63 -24.52 17.69
N LEU A 864 5.81 -25.46 17.23
CA LEU A 864 6.14 -26.33 16.09
C LEU A 864 6.23 -25.50 14.80
N LEU A 865 5.35 -24.53 14.63
CA LEU A 865 5.39 -23.58 13.50
C LEU A 865 6.69 -22.79 13.51
N GLU A 866 7.11 -22.26 14.66
CA GLU A 866 8.40 -21.54 14.79
C GLU A 866 9.61 -22.45 14.49
N LYS A 867 9.58 -23.70 14.93
CA LYS A 867 10.62 -24.68 14.63
C LYS A 867 10.75 -24.91 13.13
N HIS A 868 9.64 -25.17 12.44
CA HIS A 868 9.62 -25.39 10.99
C HIS A 868 9.91 -24.10 10.20
N LYS A 869 9.52 -22.95 10.72
CA LYS A 869 9.90 -21.65 10.16
C LYS A 869 11.43 -21.46 10.18
N LYS A 870 12.09 -21.77 11.29
CA LYS A 870 13.57 -21.74 11.39
C LYS A 870 14.22 -22.69 10.39
N LEU A 871 13.70 -23.92 10.28
CA LEU A 871 14.17 -24.91 9.31
C LEU A 871 14.03 -24.36 7.88
N SER A 872 12.88 -23.78 7.54
CA SER A 872 12.62 -23.15 6.24
C SER A 872 13.56 -21.97 5.96
N GLU A 873 13.79 -21.09 6.93
CA GLU A 873 14.71 -19.96 6.81
C GLU A 873 16.18 -20.41 6.60
N GLU A 874 16.57 -21.54 7.15
CA GLU A 874 17.90 -22.10 6.93
C GLU A 874 18.10 -22.66 5.52
N CYS A 875 17.01 -22.98 4.81
CA CYS A 875 17.02 -23.53 3.45
C CYS A 875 16.96 -22.44 2.35
N LYS A 876 16.60 -21.22 2.67
CA LYS A 876 16.55 -20.08 1.74
C LYS A 876 17.94 -19.48 1.49
#